data_5689f937b8bf59c556c177c3b19a886b
#
_entry.id   5689f937b8bf59c556c177c3b19a886b
#
_cell.length_a   1.000
_cell.length_b   1.000
_cell.length_c   1.000
_cell.angle_alpha   90.00
_cell.angle_beta   90.00
_cell.angle_gamma   90.00
#
_symmetry.space_group_name_H-M   'P 1'
#
loop_
_entity.id
_entity.type
_entity.pdbx_description
1 polymer ?
#
loop_
_entity_poly.entity_id
_entity_poly.type
_entity_poly.pdbx_seq_one_letter_code
_entity_poly.pdbx_strand_id
1 'polypeptide(L)'
;MRTLSKKCGVVPVSQPVSHYERRDLPLKRAIRSFALVFCLLVLCACPLRAQHEGHEVGETIGWIPREILQRTLSLRKDIGNLHEKTSTASKEAQAFYDQGLNYASSYVWIEAARSFHQAVRLDPNLAMAYVRLSDVFVALQDIGAARSALDKAQSLSAGATDVERQKIEIQSRLVAFLEDKNNLNKFVEYRKALYDALMANPGDPGLWIQRGFADEGPGAGHGQTGDIDSIAFYQTALVVSPDNSAAHHYLAHSFENIGQTEAALKHSEAYLRFTGSIPHAHHMRGHELRRGGRIEDAIVEFRKANDLEDAYYRAENIPAQYDWHRAHNLTLLAMCYQLLGQLQSTEQLLRQAFAVPAHSDAGEFGRKQWPEYLLARGRTQEAFEQAQLLLESSSGMGRFAGHAIMGRALIAEHRTEDAEKELKAARDELVLISASDADRLRSYSETLRAEILLSQHNSAEGVSLMKSIEKDLRASLGPDTRSQALIQLESIAVRARDMQEWALAEATAKEMIQLDPSYAGGYYALGLAAENQQDSVLAGQQFAVAERLWSEADRDLPELQVLRQKLALKQTGLTETRQQYLQRVHDRPWLDAPLQSTKVEVSFDPARVRGNPHAPVSIIEFSDFQCPFCRKIQPVLKNLLAKYPGRVSLAYRDFPLRGMHGQAELGAEAARCAGEQAKFWEYHDLLFENPQKINRDGLIDLSRTLKLNENQFESCLSSGKYRPQVERDLQDGIRAGVLGTPAIFVNGVLVSGAEPQATFERIIEARLAAPKEDRAVR
;
A
#
# COMPACT_ATOMS: atom_id res chain seq x y z
N MET A 1 25.52 -38.34 -40.43
CA MET A 1 26.82 -38.46 -41.16
C MET A 1 27.70 -37.30 -40.76
N ARG A 2 28.78 -37.68 -40.09
CA ARG A 2 30.11 -37.02 -39.97
C ARG A 2 30.11 -35.58 -39.46
N THR A 3 30.50 -35.32 -38.28
CA THR A 3 31.71 -35.53 -37.47
C THR A 3 32.73 -34.41 -37.57
N LEU A 4 33.15 -34.02 -36.38
CA LEU A 4 34.52 -33.63 -35.93
C LEU A 4 34.80 -32.11 -35.97
N SER A 5 35.47 -31.50 -35.05
CA SER A 5 35.99 -31.78 -33.71
C SER A 5 37.03 -30.70 -33.39
N LYS A 6 37.08 -30.27 -32.12
CA LYS A 6 38.30 -29.88 -31.36
C LYS A 6 39.22 -28.77 -31.91
N LYS A 7 39.66 -27.79 -31.13
CA LYS A 7 40.58 -27.94 -30.01
C LYS A 7 40.80 -26.64 -29.23
N CYS A 8 41.06 -26.83 -27.98
CA CYS A 8 41.61 -25.87 -27.01
C CYS A 8 43.00 -25.34 -27.36
N GLY A 9 43.36 -24.19 -26.86
CA GLY A 9 44.73 -23.71 -26.74
C GLY A 9 44.82 -22.65 -25.64
N VAL A 10 45.54 -23.00 -24.62
CA VAL A 10 45.81 -22.22 -23.39
C VAL A 10 47.24 -21.72 -23.47
N VAL A 11 47.48 -20.49 -22.84
CA VAL A 11 48.73 -20.03 -22.17
C VAL A 11 49.80 -19.34 -23.05
N PRO A 12 50.73 -18.51 -22.53
CA PRO A 12 50.81 -17.72 -21.28
C PRO A 12 51.36 -16.28 -21.37
N VAL A 13 51.28 -15.62 -20.24
CA VAL A 13 52.04 -14.47 -19.67
C VAL A 13 53.46 -14.21 -20.21
N SER A 14 53.79 -12.93 -20.48
CA SER A 14 55.08 -12.32 -20.08
C SER A 14 55.07 -10.79 -20.24
N GLN A 15 55.48 -10.09 -19.20
CA GLN A 15 55.96 -8.71 -19.24
C GLN A 15 57.35 -8.65 -19.93
N PRO A 16 57.90 -7.50 -20.35
CA PRO A 16 58.51 -6.58 -19.42
C PRO A 16 58.48 -5.07 -19.77
N VAL A 17 58.57 -4.31 -18.72
CA VAL A 17 59.20 -3.00 -18.45
C VAL A 17 60.04 -2.39 -19.58
N SER A 18 59.83 -1.11 -19.91
CA SER A 18 60.93 -0.22 -20.31
C SER A 18 60.69 1.22 -19.79
N HIS A 19 61.76 1.69 -19.18
CA HIS A 19 62.01 3.04 -18.69
C HIS A 19 61.76 4.15 -19.71
N TYR A 20 61.30 5.33 -19.25
CA TYR A 20 61.66 6.60 -19.84
C TYR A 20 62.00 7.65 -18.77
N GLU A 21 63.05 8.36 -19.03
CA GLU A 21 63.84 9.18 -18.12
C GLU A 21 63.16 10.51 -17.69
N ARG A 22 63.62 10.92 -16.50
CA ARG A 22 63.41 12.30 -15.94
C ARG A 22 64.16 13.32 -16.75
N ARG A 23 63.52 14.45 -16.99
CA ARG A 23 64.21 15.74 -17.19
C ARG A 23 63.74 16.73 -16.14
N ASP A 24 64.65 17.04 -15.23
CA ASP A 24 64.60 18.13 -14.28
C ASP A 24 64.74 19.46 -14.99
N LEU A 25 63.93 20.47 -14.64
CA LEU A 25 64.28 21.92 -14.74
C LEU A 25 63.45 22.73 -13.69
N PRO A 26 63.87 23.89 -13.20
CA PRO A 26 63.95 24.16 -11.78
C PRO A 26 62.80 25.07 -11.26
N LEU A 27 62.17 24.58 -10.20
CA LEU A 27 61.15 25.36 -9.46
C LEU A 27 61.62 25.53 -7.99
N LYS A 28 62.76 26.12 -7.76
CA LYS A 28 63.33 26.31 -6.39
C LYS A 28 63.36 27.76 -5.93
N ARG A 29 62.54 28.69 -6.41
CA ARG A 29 62.53 30.08 -5.89
C ARG A 29 61.15 30.65 -5.50
N ALA A 30 60.03 29.92 -5.69
CA ALA A 30 58.67 30.40 -5.35
C ALA A 30 58.07 29.81 -4.06
N ILE A 31 58.73 28.81 -3.44
CA ILE A 31 58.16 28.07 -2.28
C ILE A 31 58.58 28.65 -0.93
N ARG A 32 59.56 29.55 -0.88
CA ARG A 32 60.01 30.13 0.41
C ARG A 32 59.25 31.37 0.89
N SER A 33 58.48 32.04 0.05
CA SER A 33 57.63 33.18 0.48
C SER A 33 56.17 32.82 0.81
N PHE A 34 55.70 31.66 0.42
CA PHE A 34 54.33 31.18 0.75
C PHE A 34 54.27 30.39 2.07
N ALA A 35 55.36 29.77 2.50
CA ALA A 35 55.43 29.00 3.75
C ALA A 35 55.47 29.88 5.01
N LEU A 36 55.92 31.14 4.93
CA LEU A 36 55.99 32.05 6.10
C LEU A 36 54.69 32.80 6.38
N VAL A 37 53.82 32.97 5.36
CA VAL A 37 52.52 33.63 5.54
C VAL A 37 51.46 32.61 5.99
N PHE A 38 51.62 31.31 5.66
CA PHE A 38 50.73 30.25 6.08
C PHE A 38 51.00 29.79 7.54
N CYS A 39 52.23 29.88 8.04
CA CYS A 39 52.55 29.60 9.44
C CYS A 39 52.15 30.72 10.42
N LEU A 40 51.96 31.96 9.97
CA LEU A 40 51.52 33.07 10.83
C LEU A 40 49.99 33.21 10.89
N LEU A 41 49.26 32.56 9.99
CA LEU A 41 47.78 32.48 10.04
C LEU A 41 47.24 31.26 10.76
N VAL A 42 48.10 30.26 11.05
CA VAL A 42 47.70 29.04 11.80
C VAL A 42 47.98 29.17 13.31
N LEU A 43 48.71 30.18 13.75
CA LEU A 43 49.07 30.39 15.18
C LEU A 43 48.11 31.35 15.94
N CYS A 44 47.11 31.93 15.29
CA CYS A 44 46.12 32.81 15.94
C CYS A 44 44.69 32.23 15.99
N ALA A 45 44.48 30.97 15.68
CA ALA A 45 43.19 30.32 15.77
C ALA A 45 43.24 28.96 16.51
N CYS A 46 43.73 28.98 17.73
CA CYS A 46 43.47 27.94 18.70
C CYS A 46 42.56 28.47 19.80
N PRO A 47 41.26 28.26 19.76
CA PRO A 47 40.48 28.23 20.99
C PRO A 47 40.72 26.91 21.67
N LEU A 48 41.03 26.97 22.97
CA LEU A 48 41.08 25.83 23.87
C LEU A 48 39.83 24.96 23.65
N ARG A 49 40.01 23.77 23.09
CA ARG A 49 39.01 22.73 23.13
C ARG A 49 39.02 22.15 24.54
N ALA A 50 38.11 22.63 25.36
CA ALA A 50 37.62 21.84 26.50
C ALA A 50 36.92 20.62 25.90
N GLN A 51 37.36 19.44 26.27
CA GLN A 51 36.68 18.18 26.02
C GLN A 51 35.30 18.25 26.72
N HIS A 52 34.27 18.48 25.96
CA HIS A 52 32.94 18.00 26.25
C HIS A 52 32.55 17.12 25.05
N GLU A 53 32.56 15.82 25.27
CA GLU A 53 31.77 14.89 24.50
C GLU A 53 30.28 15.22 24.69
N GLY A 54 29.78 16.16 23.90
CA GLY A 54 28.37 16.42 23.71
C GLY A 54 28.11 16.19 22.24
N HIS A 55 27.33 15.16 21.92
CA HIS A 55 26.72 15.05 20.60
C HIS A 55 26.11 16.39 20.22
N GLU A 56 26.57 17.01 19.13
CA GLU A 56 25.89 18.16 18.53
C GLU A 56 24.46 17.72 18.21
N VAL A 57 23.53 18.19 19.01
CA VAL A 57 22.09 17.96 18.81
C VAL A 57 21.71 18.80 17.62
N GLY A 58 21.41 18.19 16.46
CA GLY A 58 20.99 18.89 15.25
C GLY A 58 19.86 19.89 15.50
N GLU A 59 19.81 20.94 14.71
CA GLU A 59 18.77 21.99 14.79
C GLU A 59 17.39 21.47 14.40
N THR A 60 17.31 20.34 13.68
CA THR A 60 16.08 19.67 13.25
C THR A 60 15.97 18.25 13.79
N ILE A 61 14.77 17.69 13.73
CA ILE A 61 14.48 16.24 13.86
C ILE A 61 13.74 15.87 12.58
N GLY A 62 14.36 15.02 11.77
CA GLY A 62 13.92 14.84 10.39
C GLY A 62 13.96 16.18 9.64
N TRP A 63 12.81 16.59 9.13
CA TRP A 63 12.67 17.86 8.42
C TRP A 63 12.07 19.00 9.26
N ILE A 64 11.79 18.76 10.56
CA ILE A 64 11.08 19.70 11.41
C ILE A 64 12.06 20.37 12.38
N PRO A 65 12.10 21.71 12.49
CA PRO A 65 12.87 22.39 13.50
C PRO A 65 12.56 21.90 14.91
N ARG A 66 13.59 21.55 15.66
CA ARG A 66 13.47 21.01 17.02
C ARG A 66 12.65 21.93 17.94
N GLU A 67 12.81 23.24 17.79
CA GLU A 67 12.05 24.23 18.56
C GLU A 67 10.54 24.12 18.37
N ILE A 68 10.07 23.75 17.15
CA ILE A 68 8.65 23.52 16.86
C ILE A 68 8.15 22.32 17.64
N LEU A 69 8.88 21.20 17.60
CA LEU A 69 8.51 19.96 18.28
C LEU A 69 8.54 20.09 19.82
N GLN A 70 9.23 21.08 20.34
CA GLN A 70 9.36 21.34 21.76
C GLN A 70 8.44 22.45 22.30
N ARG A 71 7.66 23.13 21.44
CA ARG A 71 6.71 24.16 21.89
C ARG A 71 5.66 23.56 22.83
N THR A 72 5.28 24.33 23.83
CA THR A 72 4.17 23.98 24.72
C THR A 72 2.84 24.00 23.95
N LEU A 73 1.88 23.22 24.41
CA LEU A 73 0.53 23.18 23.87
C LEU A 73 -0.48 22.96 24.98
N SER A 74 -1.78 23.16 24.69
CA SER A 74 -2.89 22.87 25.58
C SER A 74 -3.48 21.49 25.32
N LEU A 75 -4.20 20.92 26.28
CA LEU A 75 -5.02 19.74 26.07
C LEU A 75 -6.14 20.04 25.09
N ARG A 76 -6.37 19.12 24.15
CA ARG A 76 -7.37 19.20 23.10
C ARG A 76 -8.45 18.15 23.30
N LYS A 77 -9.61 18.34 22.66
CA LYS A 77 -10.73 17.41 22.64
C LYS A 77 -10.98 16.91 21.23
N ASP A 78 -11.72 15.83 21.13
CA ASP A 78 -12.15 15.22 19.86
C ASP A 78 -10.99 14.86 18.92
N ILE A 79 -9.88 14.37 19.53
CA ILE A 79 -8.65 13.96 18.84
C ILE A 79 -8.39 12.45 18.93
N GLY A 80 -9.28 11.71 19.61
CA GLY A 80 -9.19 10.27 19.86
C GLY A 80 -9.61 9.89 21.27
N ASN A 81 -9.58 8.61 21.56
CA ASN A 81 -10.01 8.04 22.85
C ASN A 81 -8.99 7.05 23.44
N LEU A 82 -7.75 7.10 22.96
CA LEU A 82 -6.69 6.23 23.47
C LEU A 82 -6.27 6.66 24.86
N HIS A 83 -6.11 5.66 25.71
CA HIS A 83 -5.55 5.79 27.06
C HIS A 83 -4.62 4.63 27.34
N GLU A 84 -3.38 4.91 27.70
CA GLU A 84 -2.41 3.92 28.14
C GLU A 84 -1.88 4.33 29.53
N LYS A 85 -2.24 3.57 30.55
CA LYS A 85 -1.79 3.85 31.93
C LYS A 85 -0.26 3.73 32.02
N THR A 86 0.38 4.77 32.55
CA THR A 86 1.82 4.81 32.77
C THR A 86 2.17 4.87 34.26
N SER A 87 3.46 4.71 34.59
CA SER A 87 3.99 4.76 35.94
C SER A 87 4.00 6.18 36.60
N THR A 88 3.63 7.22 35.82
CA THR A 88 3.60 8.59 36.35
C THR A 88 2.53 8.78 37.43
N ALA A 89 2.87 9.53 38.48
CA ALA A 89 1.92 10.00 39.48
C ALA A 89 1.22 11.32 39.09
N SER A 90 1.73 12.02 38.07
CA SER A 90 1.19 13.27 37.57
C SER A 90 0.03 13.00 36.60
N LYS A 91 -1.19 13.38 37.05
CA LYS A 91 -2.39 13.28 36.20
C LYS A 91 -2.28 14.13 34.91
N GLU A 92 -1.61 15.28 35.04
CA GLU A 92 -1.42 16.16 33.89
C GLU A 92 -0.40 15.60 32.90
N ALA A 93 0.71 15.00 33.38
CA ALA A 93 1.66 14.29 32.54
C ALA A 93 0.99 13.12 31.81
N GLN A 94 0.14 12.33 32.49
CA GLN A 94 -0.65 11.26 31.88
C GLN A 94 -1.58 11.81 30.78
N ALA A 95 -2.27 12.93 31.03
CA ALA A 95 -3.19 13.51 30.06
C ALA A 95 -2.46 13.97 28.79
N PHE A 96 -1.28 14.57 28.89
CA PHE A 96 -0.46 14.92 27.72
C PHE A 96 0.13 13.69 27.05
N TYR A 97 0.48 12.65 27.79
CA TYR A 97 0.90 11.38 27.23
C TYR A 97 -0.22 10.76 26.38
N ASP A 98 -1.45 10.69 26.89
CA ASP A 98 -2.61 10.18 26.15
C ASP A 98 -2.93 11.05 24.93
N GLN A 99 -2.82 12.37 25.04
CA GLN A 99 -2.94 13.28 23.90
C GLN A 99 -1.89 12.97 22.81
N GLY A 100 -0.65 12.73 23.22
CA GLY A 100 0.42 12.36 22.31
C GLY A 100 0.13 11.03 21.57
N LEU A 101 -0.41 10.02 22.27
CA LEU A 101 -0.83 8.75 21.68
C LEU A 101 -1.92 8.96 20.60
N ASN A 102 -2.93 9.78 20.90
CA ASN A 102 -4.01 10.05 19.97
C ASN A 102 -3.52 10.77 18.72
N TYR A 103 -2.63 11.73 18.85
CA TYR A 103 -2.00 12.39 17.70
C TYR A 103 -1.09 11.45 16.90
N ALA A 104 -0.25 10.66 17.59
CA ALA A 104 0.63 9.70 16.93
C ALA A 104 -0.15 8.65 16.13
N SER A 105 -1.25 8.13 16.70
CA SER A 105 -2.12 7.17 16.01
C SER A 105 -2.87 7.76 14.81
N SER A 106 -2.87 9.07 14.68
CA SER A 106 -3.50 9.83 13.59
C SER A 106 -2.47 10.49 12.67
N TYR A 107 -1.20 10.12 12.78
CA TYR A 107 -0.07 10.61 11.97
C TYR A 107 0.20 12.13 12.10
N VAL A 108 -0.29 12.75 13.17
CA VAL A 108 -0.06 14.19 13.47
C VAL A 108 1.22 14.31 14.30
N TRP A 109 2.37 14.12 13.66
CA TRP A 109 3.67 13.92 14.32
C TRP A 109 4.14 15.11 15.14
N ILE A 110 3.89 16.34 14.68
CA ILE A 110 4.27 17.57 15.38
C ILE A 110 3.58 17.65 16.74
N GLU A 111 2.26 17.49 16.75
CA GLU A 111 1.47 17.57 17.99
C GLU A 111 1.71 16.38 18.92
N ALA A 112 2.00 15.20 18.35
CA ALA A 112 2.42 14.04 19.12
C ALA A 112 3.73 14.32 19.87
N ALA A 113 4.76 14.81 19.18
CA ALA A 113 6.05 15.17 19.80
C ALA A 113 5.88 16.27 20.87
N ARG A 114 5.13 17.34 20.56
CA ARG A 114 4.85 18.45 21.50
C ARG A 114 4.17 17.92 22.77
N SER A 115 3.18 17.02 22.61
CA SER A 115 2.44 16.42 23.73
C SER A 115 3.36 15.58 24.61
N PHE A 116 4.19 14.71 24.00
CA PHE A 116 5.15 13.89 24.76
C PHE A 116 6.24 14.76 25.43
N HIS A 117 6.73 15.80 24.77
CA HIS A 117 7.64 16.76 25.41
C HIS A 117 7.00 17.48 26.58
N GLN A 118 5.71 17.81 26.50
CA GLN A 118 4.99 18.41 27.61
C GLN A 118 4.82 17.42 28.78
N ALA A 119 4.51 16.15 28.48
CA ALA A 119 4.46 15.08 29.48
C ALA A 119 5.80 14.93 30.22
N VAL A 120 6.93 14.94 29.47
CA VAL A 120 8.29 14.88 30.03
C VAL A 120 8.64 16.10 30.88
N ARG A 121 8.16 17.32 30.54
CA ARG A 121 8.37 18.51 31.37
C ARG A 121 7.65 18.42 32.72
N LEU A 122 6.46 17.78 32.72
CA LEU A 122 5.66 17.60 33.93
C LEU A 122 6.15 16.42 34.78
N ASP A 123 6.70 15.40 34.16
CA ASP A 123 7.35 14.27 34.80
C ASP A 123 8.60 13.81 34.03
N PRO A 124 9.79 14.31 34.34
CA PRO A 124 11.04 13.93 33.69
C PRO A 124 11.44 12.46 33.81
N ASN A 125 10.78 11.71 34.72
CA ASN A 125 11.04 10.29 34.96
C ASN A 125 10.05 9.37 34.19
N LEU A 126 9.12 9.93 33.42
CA LEU A 126 8.16 9.17 32.63
C LEU A 126 8.83 8.50 31.44
N ALA A 127 9.38 7.29 31.65
CA ALA A 127 10.11 6.52 30.64
C ALA A 127 9.29 6.32 29.35
N MET A 128 7.97 6.06 29.48
CA MET A 128 7.11 5.80 28.33
C MET A 128 6.95 7.02 27.42
N ALA A 129 7.02 8.26 27.90
CA ALA A 129 6.98 9.43 27.05
C ALA A 129 8.23 9.52 26.14
N TYR A 130 9.40 9.10 26.64
CA TYR A 130 10.61 9.00 25.81
C TYR A 130 10.55 7.85 24.80
N VAL A 131 9.91 6.72 25.15
CA VAL A 131 9.62 5.65 24.16
C VAL A 131 8.78 6.20 23.01
N ARG A 132 7.71 6.93 23.33
CA ARG A 132 6.82 7.50 22.31
C ARG A 132 7.47 8.64 21.52
N LEU A 133 8.38 9.42 22.11
CA LEU A 133 9.22 10.34 21.34
C LEU A 133 10.12 9.58 20.35
N SER A 134 10.69 8.45 20.77
CA SER A 134 11.46 7.60 19.87
C SER A 134 10.62 7.10 18.71
N ASP A 135 9.35 6.65 18.95
CA ASP A 135 8.40 6.25 17.89
C ASP A 135 8.16 7.39 16.89
N VAL A 136 7.87 8.60 17.39
CA VAL A 136 7.64 9.77 16.54
C VAL A 136 8.89 10.12 15.72
N PHE A 137 10.08 10.03 16.30
CA PHE A 137 11.32 10.35 15.59
C PHE A 137 11.67 9.29 14.53
N VAL A 138 11.29 8.02 14.76
CA VAL A 138 11.32 7.00 13.70
C VAL A 138 10.40 7.40 12.54
N ALA A 139 9.18 7.85 12.85
CA ALA A 139 8.23 8.30 11.82
C ALA A 139 8.73 9.53 11.04
N LEU A 140 9.48 10.42 11.70
CA LEU A 140 10.17 11.55 11.08
C LEU A 140 11.50 11.16 10.42
N GLN A 141 11.79 9.85 10.29
CA GLN A 141 12.99 9.29 9.66
C GLN A 141 14.32 9.73 10.29
N ASP A 142 14.31 10.14 11.55
CA ASP A 142 15.50 10.51 12.31
C ASP A 142 15.84 9.43 13.35
N ILE A 143 16.56 8.40 12.90
CA ILE A 143 16.95 7.28 13.74
C ILE A 143 17.92 7.69 14.85
N GLY A 144 18.76 8.71 14.62
CA GLY A 144 19.67 9.25 15.64
C GLY A 144 18.92 9.91 16.81
N ALA A 145 17.92 10.75 16.52
CA ALA A 145 17.04 11.33 17.52
C ALA A 145 16.21 10.25 18.23
N ALA A 146 15.70 9.25 17.47
CA ALA A 146 14.96 8.12 18.02
C ALA A 146 15.82 7.31 19.01
N ARG A 147 17.07 7.04 18.69
CA ARG A 147 18.05 6.37 19.56
C ARG A 147 18.27 7.20 20.83
N SER A 148 18.51 8.51 20.70
CA SER A 148 18.75 9.39 21.86
C SER A 148 17.57 9.42 22.83
N ALA A 149 16.34 9.46 22.32
CA ALA A 149 15.14 9.39 23.16
C ALA A 149 15.02 8.01 23.84
N LEU A 150 15.29 6.94 23.12
CA LEU A 150 15.26 5.57 23.66
C LEU A 150 16.31 5.36 24.76
N ASP A 151 17.54 5.82 24.58
CA ASP A 151 18.61 5.73 25.61
C ASP A 151 18.17 6.40 26.91
N LYS A 152 17.45 7.52 26.80
CA LYS A 152 16.85 8.16 27.96
C LYS A 152 15.77 7.29 28.60
N ALA A 153 14.86 6.69 27.82
CA ALA A 153 13.86 5.75 28.35
C ALA A 153 14.52 4.56 29.06
N GLN A 154 15.56 3.98 28.49
CA GLN A 154 16.31 2.87 29.08
C GLN A 154 16.96 3.26 30.41
N SER A 155 17.53 4.47 30.50
CA SER A 155 18.12 4.97 31.76
C SER A 155 17.10 5.10 32.90
N LEU A 156 15.80 5.19 32.58
CA LEU A 156 14.70 5.32 33.52
C LEU A 156 13.99 3.98 33.79
N SER A 157 14.39 2.89 33.15
CA SER A 157 13.70 1.60 33.19
C SER A 157 13.57 0.97 34.59
N ALA A 158 14.46 1.33 35.52
CA ALA A 158 14.39 0.86 36.92
C ALA A 158 13.11 1.31 37.66
N GLY A 159 12.54 2.46 37.25
CA GLY A 159 11.28 2.98 37.78
C GLY A 159 10.02 2.53 37.03
N ALA A 160 10.20 1.83 35.90
CA ALA A 160 9.14 1.39 35.05
C ALA A 160 8.46 0.10 35.54
N THR A 161 7.20 -0.12 35.18
CA THR A 161 6.47 -1.38 35.39
C THR A 161 7.03 -2.48 34.48
N ASP A 162 6.63 -3.75 34.70
CA ASP A 162 7.06 -4.86 33.85
C ASP A 162 6.59 -4.67 32.38
N VAL A 163 5.36 -4.20 32.20
CA VAL A 163 4.81 -3.91 30.85
C VAL A 163 5.56 -2.77 30.18
N GLU A 164 5.88 -1.71 30.90
CA GLU A 164 6.65 -0.58 30.37
C GLU A 164 8.08 -1.03 30.00
N ARG A 165 8.72 -1.87 30.82
CA ARG A 165 10.04 -2.46 30.47
C ARG A 165 9.99 -3.29 29.19
N GLN A 166 8.93 -4.07 29.00
CA GLN A 166 8.74 -4.83 27.75
C GLN A 166 8.58 -3.88 26.55
N LYS A 167 7.82 -2.78 26.69
CA LYS A 167 7.66 -1.79 25.61
C LYS A 167 8.97 -1.04 25.30
N ILE A 168 9.80 -0.74 26.32
CA ILE A 168 11.14 -0.20 26.13
C ILE A 168 12.01 -1.18 25.36
N GLU A 169 11.97 -2.47 25.68
CA GLU A 169 12.73 -3.52 24.98
C GLU A 169 12.27 -3.67 23.52
N ILE A 170 10.96 -3.68 23.26
CA ILE A 170 10.38 -3.73 21.91
C ILE A 170 10.93 -2.57 21.07
N GLN A 171 10.87 -1.34 21.59
CA GLN A 171 11.38 -0.17 20.89
C GLN A 171 12.90 -0.25 20.68
N SER A 172 13.64 -0.81 21.63
CA SER A 172 15.06 -1.04 21.49
C SER A 172 15.39 -1.97 20.32
N ARG A 173 14.63 -3.06 20.17
CA ARG A 173 14.79 -4.00 19.05
C ARG A 173 14.41 -3.38 17.71
N LEU A 174 13.33 -2.57 17.68
CA LEU A 174 12.93 -1.85 16.48
C LEU A 174 14.01 -0.88 16.02
N VAL A 175 14.50 0.00 16.91
CA VAL A 175 15.53 0.98 16.56
C VAL A 175 16.83 0.28 16.14
N ALA A 176 17.23 -0.80 16.83
CA ALA A 176 18.41 -1.59 16.46
C ALA A 176 18.30 -2.21 15.06
N PHE A 177 17.09 -2.64 14.64
CA PHE A 177 16.83 -3.09 13.29
C PHE A 177 16.90 -1.92 12.29
N LEU A 178 16.30 -0.77 12.59
CA LEU A 178 16.30 0.39 11.71
C LEU A 178 17.68 0.99 11.46
N GLU A 179 18.61 0.82 12.42
CA GLU A 179 20.03 1.17 12.26
C GLU A 179 20.79 0.23 11.32
N ASP A 180 20.29 -0.99 11.10
CA ASP A 180 20.93 -2.03 10.28
C ASP A 180 19.87 -2.88 9.58
N LYS A 181 19.13 -2.23 8.66
CA LYS A 181 17.96 -2.81 7.94
C LYS A 181 18.30 -4.05 7.11
N ASN A 182 19.57 -4.26 6.78
CA ASN A 182 20.02 -5.43 6.03
C ASN A 182 20.11 -6.70 6.91
N ASN A 183 20.10 -6.54 8.23
CA ASN A 183 20.20 -7.65 9.17
C ASN A 183 18.79 -8.12 9.60
N LEU A 184 18.19 -8.98 8.80
CA LEU A 184 16.85 -9.50 9.05
C LEU A 184 16.73 -10.25 10.40
N ASN A 185 17.81 -10.75 10.99
CA ASN A 185 17.76 -11.37 12.32
C ASN A 185 17.32 -10.35 13.38
N LYS A 186 17.70 -9.08 13.27
CA LYS A 186 17.24 -8.03 14.18
C LYS A 186 15.72 -7.81 14.07
N PHE A 187 15.16 -7.93 12.87
CA PHE A 187 13.72 -7.87 12.68
C PHE A 187 13.00 -9.07 13.31
N VAL A 188 13.56 -10.26 13.19
CA VAL A 188 13.05 -11.46 13.88
C VAL A 188 13.10 -11.29 15.39
N GLU A 189 14.17 -10.70 15.95
CA GLU A 189 14.26 -10.38 17.38
C GLU A 189 13.19 -9.36 17.82
N TYR A 190 12.95 -8.33 17.04
CA TYR A 190 11.87 -7.35 17.26
C TYR A 190 10.50 -8.04 17.31
N ARG A 191 10.16 -8.87 16.30
CA ARG A 191 8.91 -9.62 16.26
C ARG A 191 8.77 -10.59 17.44
N LYS A 192 9.88 -11.21 17.87
CA LYS A 192 9.88 -12.09 19.03
C LYS A 192 9.60 -11.32 20.33
N ALA A 193 10.21 -10.17 20.53
CA ALA A 193 9.96 -9.32 21.72
C ALA A 193 8.47 -8.90 21.78
N LEU A 194 7.88 -8.52 20.63
CA LEU A 194 6.44 -8.25 20.53
C LEU A 194 5.59 -9.46 20.88
N TYR A 195 5.93 -10.64 20.37
CA TYR A 195 5.20 -11.87 20.68
C TYR A 195 5.24 -12.20 22.15
N ASP A 196 6.43 -12.14 22.77
CA ASP A 196 6.60 -12.43 24.21
C ASP A 196 5.78 -11.44 25.06
N ALA A 197 5.77 -10.15 24.72
CA ALA A 197 4.99 -9.14 25.39
C ALA A 197 3.47 -9.36 25.24
N LEU A 198 3.00 -9.75 24.05
CA LEU A 198 1.61 -10.09 23.79
C LEU A 198 1.15 -11.29 24.59
N MET A 199 1.98 -12.33 24.69
CA MET A 199 1.66 -13.53 25.50
C MET A 199 1.55 -13.19 26.99
N ALA A 200 2.36 -12.24 27.48
CA ALA A 200 2.29 -11.78 28.86
C ALA A 200 1.11 -10.82 29.12
N ASN A 201 0.70 -10.02 28.10
CA ASN A 201 -0.31 -8.97 28.23
C ASN A 201 -1.34 -9.00 27.08
N PRO A 202 -2.13 -10.09 26.92
CA PRO A 202 -3.07 -10.23 25.81
C PRO A 202 -4.23 -9.21 25.84
N GLY A 203 -4.43 -8.53 26.98
CA GLY A 203 -5.43 -7.48 27.16
C GLY A 203 -4.93 -6.07 26.79
N ASP A 204 -3.71 -5.90 26.26
CA ASP A 204 -3.18 -4.59 25.82
C ASP A 204 -3.46 -4.37 24.33
N PRO A 205 -4.41 -3.49 23.95
CA PRO A 205 -4.74 -3.25 22.53
C PRO A 205 -3.59 -2.58 21.77
N GLY A 206 -2.72 -1.81 22.46
CA GLY A 206 -1.56 -1.17 21.83
C GLY A 206 -0.52 -2.18 21.33
N LEU A 207 -0.31 -3.27 22.05
CA LEU A 207 0.58 -4.37 21.61
C LEU A 207 0.03 -5.11 20.38
N TRP A 208 -1.29 -5.30 20.30
CA TRP A 208 -1.93 -5.88 19.13
C TRP A 208 -1.76 -4.97 17.91
N ILE A 209 -1.94 -3.65 18.07
CA ILE A 209 -1.71 -2.67 17.01
C ILE A 209 -0.25 -2.70 16.56
N GLN A 210 0.70 -2.65 17.51
CA GLN A 210 2.12 -2.68 17.19
C GLN A 210 2.53 -3.99 16.48
N ARG A 211 1.85 -5.10 16.82
CA ARG A 211 2.06 -6.37 16.13
C ARG A 211 1.56 -6.31 14.68
N GLY A 212 0.42 -5.67 14.43
CA GLY A 212 -0.06 -5.41 13.07
C GLY A 212 0.98 -4.66 12.22
N PHE A 213 1.56 -3.59 12.75
CA PHE A 213 2.64 -2.86 12.07
C PHE A 213 3.86 -3.72 11.75
N ALA A 214 4.24 -4.60 12.68
CA ALA A 214 5.38 -5.49 12.46
C ALA A 214 5.13 -6.53 11.35
N ASP A 215 3.89 -6.79 10.99
CA ASP A 215 3.52 -7.71 9.90
C ASP A 215 3.36 -7.00 8.55
N GLU A 216 3.23 -5.68 8.53
CA GLU A 216 3.31 -4.90 7.29
C GLU A 216 4.72 -4.91 6.67
N GLY A 217 5.70 -5.51 7.35
CA GLY A 217 7.08 -5.67 6.88
C GLY A 217 8.01 -4.52 7.24
N PRO A 218 9.32 -4.70 7.03
CA PRO A 218 10.32 -3.69 7.32
C PRO A 218 10.17 -2.46 6.43
N GLY A 219 10.00 -1.29 7.03
CA GLY A 219 9.86 -0.03 6.30
C GLY A 219 8.43 0.30 5.89
N ALA A 220 7.47 -0.53 6.29
CA ALA A 220 6.07 -0.20 6.17
C ALA A 220 5.74 1.06 6.99
N GLY A 221 5.06 1.99 6.37
CA GLY A 221 4.73 3.27 6.98
C GLY A 221 3.37 3.25 7.65
N HIS A 222 3.30 2.86 8.91
CA HIS A 222 2.23 3.27 9.81
C HIS A 222 0.79 3.02 9.30
N GLY A 223 0.48 1.80 8.83
CA GLY A 223 -0.85 1.42 8.38
C GLY A 223 -1.17 1.80 6.92
N GLN A 224 -0.39 2.65 6.28
CA GLN A 224 -0.60 3.00 4.86
C GLN A 224 -0.30 1.83 3.91
N THR A 225 0.49 0.87 4.37
CA THR A 225 0.82 -0.36 3.65
C THR A 225 0.10 -1.58 4.22
N GLY A 226 -0.76 -1.38 5.24
CA GLY A 226 -1.54 -2.44 5.86
C GLY A 226 -2.17 -3.36 4.83
N ASP A 227 -2.06 -4.66 5.06
CA ASP A 227 -2.56 -5.70 4.18
C ASP A 227 -3.39 -6.71 4.97
N ILE A 228 -3.66 -7.84 4.34
CA ILE A 228 -4.47 -8.89 4.94
C ILE A 228 -3.85 -9.47 6.23
N ASP A 229 -2.52 -9.50 6.32
CA ASP A 229 -1.82 -10.07 7.47
C ASP A 229 -1.96 -9.19 8.72
N SER A 230 -2.08 -7.86 8.56
CA SER A 230 -2.27 -6.92 9.67
C SER A 230 -3.71 -6.87 10.20
N ILE A 231 -4.72 -7.14 9.36
CA ILE A 231 -6.15 -7.02 9.70
C ILE A 231 -6.51 -7.81 10.96
N ALA A 232 -6.04 -9.05 11.08
CA ALA A 232 -6.38 -9.92 12.21
C ALA A 232 -5.90 -9.34 13.55
N PHE A 233 -4.79 -8.63 13.58
CA PHE A 233 -4.26 -8.00 14.78
C PHE A 233 -5.06 -6.76 15.17
N TYR A 234 -5.39 -5.90 14.22
CA TYR A 234 -6.21 -4.72 14.46
C TYR A 234 -7.65 -5.11 14.87
N GLN A 235 -8.22 -6.16 14.29
CA GLN A 235 -9.51 -6.71 14.74
C GLN A 235 -9.42 -7.26 16.18
N THR A 236 -8.30 -7.90 16.54
CA THR A 236 -8.10 -8.39 17.92
C THR A 236 -7.98 -7.21 18.89
N ALA A 237 -7.34 -6.11 18.51
CA ALA A 237 -7.33 -4.88 19.31
C ALA A 237 -8.77 -4.37 19.57
N LEU A 238 -9.68 -4.45 18.57
CA LEU A 238 -11.09 -4.11 18.75
C LEU A 238 -11.87 -5.11 19.60
N VAL A 239 -11.49 -6.39 19.63
CA VAL A 239 -12.08 -7.35 20.59
C VAL A 239 -11.73 -6.97 22.02
N VAL A 240 -10.51 -6.48 22.25
CA VAL A 240 -10.05 -6.04 23.58
C VAL A 240 -10.62 -4.65 23.93
N SER A 241 -10.69 -3.75 22.96
CA SER A 241 -11.17 -2.37 23.12
C SER A 241 -12.02 -1.98 21.91
N PRO A 242 -13.35 -2.20 21.94
CA PRO A 242 -14.23 -2.08 20.77
C PRO A 242 -14.28 -0.67 20.13
N ASP A 243 -14.01 0.36 20.92
CA ASP A 243 -14.03 1.75 20.46
C ASP A 243 -12.61 2.31 20.21
N ASN A 244 -11.58 1.46 20.11
CA ASN A 244 -10.20 1.90 19.91
C ASN A 244 -10.05 2.63 18.57
N SER A 245 -9.88 3.96 18.62
CA SER A 245 -9.80 4.83 17.46
C SER A 245 -8.64 4.47 16.53
N ALA A 246 -7.48 4.08 17.08
CA ALA A 246 -6.33 3.67 16.28
C ALA A 246 -6.57 2.37 15.51
N ALA A 247 -7.19 1.37 16.13
CA ALA A 247 -7.51 0.12 15.46
C ALA A 247 -8.50 0.34 14.31
N HIS A 248 -9.49 1.23 14.50
CA HIS A 248 -10.40 1.61 13.40
C HIS A 248 -9.67 2.33 12.27
N HIS A 249 -8.75 3.26 12.59
CA HIS A 249 -7.94 3.96 11.60
C HIS A 249 -7.14 2.98 10.73
N TYR A 250 -6.39 2.07 11.35
CA TYR A 250 -5.52 1.13 10.63
C TYR A 250 -6.31 0.07 9.86
N LEU A 251 -7.49 -0.34 10.35
CA LEU A 251 -8.39 -1.20 9.60
C LEU A 251 -8.97 -0.49 8.37
N ALA A 252 -9.24 0.82 8.43
CA ALA A 252 -9.64 1.56 7.25
C ALA A 252 -8.57 1.46 6.15
N HIS A 253 -7.30 1.72 6.47
CA HIS A 253 -6.19 1.56 5.54
C HIS A 253 -6.04 0.12 5.01
N SER A 254 -6.06 -0.88 5.92
CA SER A 254 -5.86 -2.27 5.51
C SER A 254 -6.98 -2.76 4.59
N PHE A 255 -8.23 -2.44 4.88
CA PHE A 255 -9.36 -2.77 4.02
C PHE A 255 -9.33 -2.00 2.69
N GLU A 256 -8.91 -0.73 2.71
CA GLU A 256 -8.68 0.05 1.51
C GLU A 256 -7.65 -0.63 0.60
N ASN A 257 -6.50 -1.03 1.17
CA ASN A 257 -5.39 -1.62 0.43
C ASN A 257 -5.75 -2.94 -0.24
N ILE A 258 -6.65 -3.73 0.34
CA ILE A 258 -7.14 -4.97 -0.27
C ILE A 258 -8.43 -4.78 -1.08
N GLY A 259 -8.87 -3.54 -1.31
CA GLY A 259 -10.01 -3.21 -2.17
C GLY A 259 -11.38 -3.41 -1.52
N GLN A 260 -11.48 -3.60 -0.21
CA GLN A 260 -12.74 -3.75 0.51
C GLN A 260 -13.29 -2.39 0.98
N THR A 261 -13.72 -1.57 0.03
CA THR A 261 -14.11 -0.16 0.23
C THR A 261 -15.24 0.01 1.25
N GLU A 262 -16.25 -0.87 1.27
CA GLU A 262 -17.36 -0.78 2.24
C GLU A 262 -16.87 -1.01 3.68
N ALA A 263 -16.01 -2.00 3.89
CA ALA A 263 -15.42 -2.26 5.19
C ALA A 263 -14.51 -1.10 5.63
N ALA A 264 -13.70 -0.57 4.71
CA ALA A 264 -12.85 0.59 4.94
C ALA A 264 -13.68 1.82 5.35
N LEU A 265 -14.76 2.13 4.62
CA LEU A 265 -15.68 3.23 4.94
C LEU A 265 -16.28 3.08 6.34
N LYS A 266 -16.75 1.89 6.70
CA LYS A 266 -17.28 1.61 8.04
C LYS A 266 -16.26 1.91 9.14
N HIS A 267 -14.99 1.55 8.93
CA HIS A 267 -13.94 1.78 9.89
C HIS A 267 -13.49 3.24 9.92
N SER A 268 -13.41 3.93 8.78
CA SER A 268 -13.12 5.37 8.74
C SER A 268 -14.22 6.20 9.42
N GLU A 269 -15.50 5.83 9.28
CA GLU A 269 -16.61 6.45 10.00
C GLU A 269 -16.56 6.20 11.51
N ALA A 270 -16.15 4.99 11.92
CA ALA A 270 -15.96 4.67 13.33
C ALA A 270 -14.78 5.47 13.94
N TYR A 271 -13.68 5.61 13.21
CA TYR A 271 -12.54 6.44 13.58
C TYR A 271 -12.93 7.92 13.74
N LEU A 272 -13.63 8.48 12.76
CA LEU A 272 -14.06 9.87 12.74
C LEU A 272 -14.96 10.24 13.94
N ARG A 273 -15.74 9.30 14.48
CA ARG A 273 -16.58 9.56 15.67
C ARG A 273 -15.80 10.04 16.90
N PHE A 274 -14.54 9.66 17.02
CA PHE A 274 -13.66 10.02 18.14
C PHE A 274 -12.63 11.09 17.79
N THR A 275 -12.47 11.41 16.50
CA THR A 275 -11.35 12.20 15.98
C THR A 275 -11.82 13.37 15.10
N GLY A 276 -13.01 13.92 15.40
CA GLY A 276 -13.61 14.97 14.57
C GLY A 276 -12.81 16.27 14.42
N SER A 277 -11.80 16.50 15.30
CA SER A 277 -10.85 17.61 15.20
C SER A 277 -9.53 17.25 14.48
N ILE A 278 -9.38 16.01 14.01
CA ILE A 278 -8.18 15.55 13.30
C ILE A 278 -8.39 15.68 11.79
N PRO A 279 -7.57 16.45 11.07
CA PRO A 279 -7.67 16.57 9.60
C PRO A 279 -7.63 15.21 8.91
N HIS A 280 -6.71 14.34 9.32
CA HIS A 280 -6.51 13.02 8.74
C HIS A 280 -7.74 12.11 8.86
N ALA A 281 -8.59 12.27 9.88
CA ALA A 281 -9.81 11.47 10.01
C ALA A 281 -10.84 11.81 8.92
N HIS A 282 -11.01 13.09 8.62
CA HIS A 282 -11.83 13.56 7.50
C HIS A 282 -11.25 13.13 6.16
N HIS A 283 -9.93 13.23 6.02
CA HIS A 283 -9.20 12.78 4.84
C HIS A 283 -9.43 11.28 4.57
N MET A 284 -9.32 10.40 5.58
CA MET A 284 -9.59 8.98 5.44
C MET A 284 -11.03 8.70 4.98
N ARG A 285 -12.01 9.37 5.59
CA ARG A 285 -13.39 9.23 5.11
C ARG A 285 -13.56 9.74 3.67
N GLY A 286 -12.86 10.81 3.31
CA GLY A 286 -12.81 11.32 1.93
C GLY A 286 -12.24 10.30 0.93
N HIS A 287 -11.20 9.57 1.31
CA HIS A 287 -10.63 8.47 0.52
C HIS A 287 -11.68 7.42 0.18
N GLU A 288 -12.37 6.91 1.20
CA GLU A 288 -13.33 5.83 1.02
C GLU A 288 -14.56 6.27 0.22
N LEU A 289 -15.04 7.49 0.46
CA LEU A 289 -16.14 8.07 -0.30
C LEU A 289 -15.77 8.25 -1.78
N ARG A 290 -14.56 8.73 -2.07
CA ARG A 290 -14.05 8.87 -3.43
C ARG A 290 -13.94 7.51 -4.13
N ARG A 291 -13.36 6.51 -3.47
CA ARG A 291 -13.27 5.14 -3.99
C ARG A 291 -14.64 4.53 -4.21
N GLY A 292 -15.59 4.86 -3.36
CA GLY A 292 -17.00 4.51 -3.52
C GLY A 292 -17.75 5.31 -4.60
N GLY A 293 -17.09 6.17 -5.39
CA GLY A 293 -17.73 6.99 -6.41
C GLY A 293 -18.59 8.14 -5.87
N ARG A 294 -18.56 8.39 -4.55
CA ARG A 294 -19.30 9.47 -3.87
C ARG A 294 -18.46 10.74 -3.86
N ILE A 295 -18.17 11.26 -5.05
CA ILE A 295 -17.16 12.31 -5.26
C ILE A 295 -17.51 13.62 -4.54
N GLU A 296 -18.77 14.05 -4.55
CA GLU A 296 -19.21 15.28 -3.88
C GLU A 296 -19.09 15.16 -2.35
N ASP A 297 -19.44 14.00 -1.79
CA ASP A 297 -19.27 13.75 -0.36
C ASP A 297 -17.79 13.72 0.02
N ALA A 298 -16.95 13.14 -0.83
CA ALA A 298 -15.50 13.15 -0.65
C ALA A 298 -14.92 14.57 -0.65
N ILE A 299 -15.40 15.45 -1.56
CA ILE A 299 -15.01 16.87 -1.60
C ILE A 299 -15.35 17.55 -0.27
N VAL A 300 -16.51 17.28 0.31
CA VAL A 300 -16.89 17.86 1.61
C VAL A 300 -15.89 17.47 2.69
N GLU A 301 -15.50 16.20 2.74
CA GLU A 301 -14.56 15.69 3.74
C GLU A 301 -13.14 16.21 3.52
N PHE A 302 -12.61 16.19 2.29
CA PHE A 302 -11.27 16.74 1.99
C PHE A 302 -11.20 18.25 2.24
N ARG A 303 -12.27 19.01 1.95
CA ARG A 303 -12.35 20.43 2.31
C ARG A 303 -12.32 20.61 3.83
N LYS A 304 -13.06 19.78 4.57
CA LYS A 304 -13.07 19.84 6.03
C LYS A 304 -11.68 19.58 6.60
N ALA A 305 -10.96 18.57 6.07
CA ALA A 305 -9.56 18.33 6.43
C ALA A 305 -8.69 19.57 6.18
N ASN A 306 -8.82 20.19 5.01
CA ASN A 306 -8.10 21.41 4.62
C ASN A 306 -8.38 22.59 5.56
N ASP A 307 -9.67 22.81 5.89
CA ASP A 307 -10.08 23.90 6.81
C ASP A 307 -9.51 23.72 8.22
N LEU A 308 -9.44 22.46 8.71
CA LEU A 308 -8.83 22.13 9.99
C LEU A 308 -7.33 22.35 9.98
N GLU A 309 -6.62 21.96 8.91
CA GLU A 309 -5.19 22.23 8.71
C GLU A 309 -4.91 23.72 8.69
N ASP A 310 -5.66 24.50 7.89
CA ASP A 310 -5.48 25.94 7.79
C ASP A 310 -5.74 26.66 9.12
N ALA A 311 -6.73 26.19 9.89
CA ALA A 311 -6.99 26.69 11.22
C ALA A 311 -5.85 26.38 12.19
N TYR A 312 -5.32 25.15 12.13
CA TYR A 312 -4.19 24.70 12.93
C TYR A 312 -2.91 25.48 12.63
N TYR A 313 -2.52 25.63 11.35
CA TYR A 313 -1.31 26.37 10.98
C TYR A 313 -1.35 27.82 11.46
N ARG A 314 -2.51 28.47 11.37
CA ARG A 314 -2.70 29.83 11.87
C ARG A 314 -2.66 29.92 13.40
N ALA A 315 -3.34 29.00 14.10
CA ALA A 315 -3.45 29.02 15.54
C ALA A 315 -2.12 28.71 16.25
N GLU A 316 -1.37 27.75 15.70
CA GLU A 316 -0.12 27.27 16.30
C GLU A 316 1.13 27.93 15.70
N ASN A 317 0.97 28.79 14.69
CA ASN A 317 2.07 29.41 13.95
C ASN A 317 3.08 28.38 13.45
N ILE A 318 2.57 27.30 12.81
CA ILE A 318 3.37 26.24 12.22
C ILE A 318 3.25 26.34 10.70
N PRO A 319 4.38 26.49 9.99
CA PRO A 319 4.38 26.49 8.52
C PRO A 319 3.91 25.15 7.94
N ALA A 320 3.00 25.21 6.95
CA ALA A 320 2.44 24.04 6.30
C ALA A 320 3.50 23.12 5.62
N GLN A 321 4.66 23.67 5.31
CA GLN A 321 5.78 22.93 4.72
C GLN A 321 6.34 21.82 5.63
N TYR A 322 6.04 21.83 6.92
CA TYR A 322 6.47 20.79 7.84
C TYR A 322 5.46 19.66 7.99
N ASP A 323 4.23 19.85 7.45
CA ASP A 323 3.18 18.85 7.51
C ASP A 323 3.14 18.04 6.21
N TRP A 324 3.47 16.75 6.30
CA TRP A 324 3.46 15.81 5.17
C TRP A 324 2.07 15.66 4.53
N HIS A 325 1.01 15.81 5.34
CA HIS A 325 -0.37 15.52 4.95
C HIS A 325 -0.94 16.59 4.00
N ARG A 326 -0.46 17.85 4.11
CA ARG A 326 -1.00 18.99 3.34
C ARG A 326 -1.02 18.77 1.83
N ALA A 327 0.12 18.43 1.25
CA ALA A 327 0.23 18.22 -0.20
C ALA A 327 -0.64 17.06 -0.67
N HIS A 328 -0.69 15.99 0.12
CA HIS A 328 -1.46 14.80 -0.17
C HIS A 328 -2.98 15.10 -0.19
N ASN A 329 -3.50 15.77 0.84
CA ASN A 329 -4.93 16.15 0.89
C ASN A 329 -5.33 17.09 -0.25
N LEU A 330 -4.49 18.10 -0.58
CA LEU A 330 -4.72 19.00 -1.71
C LEU A 330 -4.79 18.24 -3.04
N THR A 331 -3.91 17.27 -3.24
CA THR A 331 -3.87 16.45 -4.46
C THR A 331 -5.15 15.64 -4.63
N LEU A 332 -5.62 14.98 -3.57
CA LEU A 332 -6.84 14.17 -3.63
C LEU A 332 -8.10 15.01 -3.84
N LEU A 333 -8.16 16.18 -3.20
CA LEU A 333 -9.23 17.14 -3.45
C LEU A 333 -9.22 17.63 -4.90
N ALA A 334 -8.04 17.92 -5.46
CA ALA A 334 -7.88 18.28 -6.86
C ALA A 334 -8.36 17.17 -7.81
N MET A 335 -8.02 15.92 -7.53
CA MET A 335 -8.50 14.77 -8.31
C MET A 335 -10.03 14.66 -8.30
N CYS A 336 -10.68 14.91 -7.15
CA CYS A 336 -12.13 14.93 -7.08
C CYS A 336 -12.75 16.02 -8.01
N TYR A 337 -12.18 17.22 -8.00
CA TYR A 337 -12.62 18.29 -8.91
C TYR A 337 -12.36 17.96 -10.39
N GLN A 338 -11.22 17.32 -10.68
CA GLN A 338 -10.89 16.86 -12.03
C GLN A 338 -11.95 15.87 -12.55
N LEU A 339 -12.37 14.92 -11.71
CA LEU A 339 -13.42 13.95 -12.07
C LEU A 339 -14.75 14.62 -12.39
N LEU A 340 -15.07 15.75 -11.73
CA LEU A 340 -16.27 16.55 -12.00
C LEU A 340 -16.12 17.52 -13.18
N GLY A 341 -14.94 17.63 -13.79
CA GLY A 341 -14.65 18.61 -14.84
C GLY A 341 -14.49 20.05 -14.33
N GLN A 342 -14.24 20.25 -13.04
CA GLN A 342 -13.99 21.56 -12.42
C GLN A 342 -12.49 21.89 -12.45
N LEU A 343 -12.01 22.21 -13.66
CA LEU A 343 -10.56 22.30 -13.94
C LEU A 343 -9.90 23.51 -13.31
N GLN A 344 -10.62 24.62 -13.09
CA GLN A 344 -10.07 25.80 -12.42
C GLN A 344 -9.69 25.49 -10.97
N SER A 345 -10.59 24.81 -10.24
CA SER A 345 -10.33 24.33 -8.87
C SER A 345 -9.19 23.30 -8.84
N THR A 346 -9.18 22.38 -9.80
CA THR A 346 -8.12 21.36 -9.97
C THR A 346 -6.75 22.02 -10.11
N GLU A 347 -6.60 22.96 -11.04
CA GLU A 347 -5.34 23.65 -11.32
C GLU A 347 -4.83 24.42 -10.09
N GLN A 348 -5.71 25.16 -9.43
CA GLN A 348 -5.36 25.91 -8.24
C GLN A 348 -4.80 25.00 -7.13
N LEU A 349 -5.46 23.86 -6.88
CA LEU A 349 -5.07 22.92 -5.81
C LEU A 349 -3.79 22.17 -6.16
N LEU A 350 -3.62 21.72 -7.41
CA LEU A 350 -2.41 21.04 -7.84
C LEU A 350 -1.18 21.94 -7.80
N ARG A 351 -1.32 23.22 -8.18
CA ARG A 351 -0.24 24.21 -8.02
C ARG A 351 0.14 24.41 -6.56
N GLN A 352 -0.85 24.49 -5.66
CA GLN A 352 -0.60 24.58 -4.23
C GLN A 352 0.09 23.34 -3.69
N ALA A 353 -0.38 22.13 -4.06
CA ALA A 353 0.23 20.88 -3.64
C ALA A 353 1.67 20.74 -4.14
N PHE A 354 1.94 21.10 -5.39
CA PHE A 354 3.28 21.05 -5.99
C PHE A 354 4.28 21.99 -5.30
N ALA A 355 3.81 23.12 -4.78
CA ALA A 355 4.64 24.10 -4.07
C ALA A 355 5.02 23.66 -2.65
N VAL A 356 4.34 22.68 -2.07
CA VAL A 356 4.68 22.14 -0.74
C VAL A 356 5.85 21.16 -0.89
N PRO A 357 6.96 21.32 -0.14
CA PRO A 357 8.06 20.36 -0.15
C PRO A 357 7.58 18.95 0.26
N ALA A 358 8.07 17.95 -0.41
CA ALA A 358 7.83 16.55 -0.02
C ALA A 358 8.96 16.04 0.87
N HIS A 359 8.64 15.14 1.80
CA HIS A 359 9.57 14.60 2.80
C HIS A 359 9.66 13.06 2.76
N SER A 360 9.07 12.44 1.75
CA SER A 360 9.12 10.99 1.52
C SER A 360 9.16 10.68 0.03
N ASP A 361 9.65 9.50 -0.32
CA ASP A 361 9.68 9.02 -1.71
C ASP A 361 8.28 9.04 -2.35
N ALA A 362 7.27 8.59 -1.62
CA ALA A 362 5.88 8.62 -2.09
C ALA A 362 5.36 10.06 -2.29
N GLY A 363 5.74 10.99 -1.41
CA GLY A 363 5.41 12.41 -1.53
C GLY A 363 6.06 13.04 -2.76
N GLU A 364 7.35 12.76 -2.99
CA GLU A 364 8.08 13.23 -4.19
C GLU A 364 7.46 12.66 -5.47
N PHE A 365 7.10 11.37 -5.48
CA PHE A 365 6.37 10.79 -6.60
C PHE A 365 4.99 11.43 -6.79
N GLY A 366 4.29 11.77 -5.71
CA GLY A 366 2.99 12.44 -5.76
C GLY A 366 3.01 13.79 -6.46
N ARG A 367 4.13 14.51 -6.44
CA ARG A 367 4.28 15.81 -7.12
C ARG A 367 4.11 15.73 -8.64
N LYS A 368 4.24 14.54 -9.24
CA LYS A 368 3.98 14.30 -10.67
C LYS A 368 2.58 14.73 -11.13
N GLN A 369 1.60 14.76 -10.23
CA GLN A 369 0.21 15.08 -10.56
C GLN A 369 0.04 16.43 -11.26
N TRP A 370 0.85 17.42 -10.88
CA TRP A 370 0.80 18.73 -11.53
C TRP A 370 1.30 18.72 -12.98
N PRO A 371 2.51 18.27 -13.31
CA PRO A 371 2.94 18.19 -14.71
C PRO A 371 2.14 17.16 -15.53
N GLU A 372 1.63 16.07 -14.96
CA GLU A 372 0.71 15.16 -15.66
C GLU A 372 -0.60 15.85 -16.03
N TYR A 373 -1.17 16.64 -15.15
CA TYR A 373 -2.36 17.44 -15.45
C TYR A 373 -2.10 18.43 -16.60
N LEU A 374 -0.97 19.13 -16.59
CA LEU A 374 -0.58 20.05 -17.65
C LEU A 374 -0.47 19.32 -19.01
N LEU A 375 0.16 18.16 -19.00
CA LEU A 375 0.31 17.31 -20.19
C LEU A 375 -1.06 16.86 -20.73
N ALA A 376 -1.95 16.43 -19.86
CA ALA A 376 -3.31 16.02 -20.22
C ALA A 376 -4.14 17.18 -20.79
N ARG A 377 -3.81 18.43 -20.40
CA ARG A 377 -4.46 19.65 -20.94
C ARG A 377 -3.76 20.21 -22.20
N GLY A 378 -2.80 19.48 -22.79
CA GLY A 378 -2.07 19.90 -23.97
C GLY A 378 -1.07 21.04 -23.73
N ARG A 379 -0.80 21.39 -22.46
CA ARG A 379 0.21 22.39 -22.06
C ARG A 379 1.59 21.75 -21.98
N THR A 380 2.03 21.17 -23.11
CA THR A 380 3.18 20.26 -23.20
C THR A 380 4.47 20.90 -22.71
N GLN A 381 4.77 22.14 -23.15
CA GLN A 381 5.98 22.84 -22.75
C GLN A 381 6.02 23.13 -21.24
N GLU A 382 4.89 23.59 -20.66
CA GLU A 382 4.82 23.78 -19.21
C GLU A 382 4.95 22.46 -18.45
N ALA A 383 4.33 21.38 -18.96
CA ALA A 383 4.45 20.04 -18.36
C ALA A 383 5.92 19.59 -18.31
N PHE A 384 6.66 19.80 -19.41
CA PHE A 384 8.09 19.50 -19.48
C PHE A 384 8.90 20.30 -18.46
N GLU A 385 8.68 21.64 -18.39
CA GLU A 385 9.37 22.49 -17.44
C GLU A 385 9.08 22.12 -15.98
N GLN A 386 7.84 21.81 -15.65
CA GLN A 386 7.48 21.39 -14.29
C GLN A 386 8.00 19.97 -13.96
N ALA A 387 8.01 19.05 -14.93
CA ALA A 387 8.61 17.74 -14.76
C ALA A 387 10.13 17.80 -14.56
N GLN A 388 10.80 18.76 -15.22
CA GLN A 388 12.24 18.99 -15.04
C GLN A 388 12.60 19.35 -13.60
N LEU A 389 11.71 20.06 -12.87
CA LEU A 389 11.93 20.36 -11.45
C LEU A 389 11.93 19.11 -10.55
N LEU A 390 11.29 18.01 -11.00
CA LEU A 390 11.31 16.74 -10.26
C LEU A 390 12.68 16.05 -10.34
N LEU A 391 13.53 16.39 -11.31
CA LEU A 391 14.90 15.86 -11.41
C LEU A 391 15.82 16.40 -10.31
N GLU A 392 15.45 17.51 -9.67
CA GLU A 392 16.17 18.08 -8.52
C GLU A 392 15.89 17.29 -7.22
N SER A 393 14.92 16.38 -7.24
CA SER A 393 14.55 15.56 -6.08
C SER A 393 15.71 14.66 -5.63
N SER A 394 15.90 14.53 -4.32
CA SER A 394 16.78 13.52 -3.74
C SER A 394 16.23 12.10 -3.90
N SER A 395 14.91 11.96 -4.10
CA SER A 395 14.22 10.69 -4.29
C SER A 395 14.35 10.16 -5.72
N GLY A 396 14.74 8.89 -5.87
CA GLY A 396 14.70 8.18 -7.16
C GLY A 396 13.31 8.10 -7.75
N MET A 397 12.26 8.02 -6.91
CA MET A 397 10.87 8.00 -7.37
C MET A 397 10.43 9.36 -7.96
N GLY A 398 10.89 10.47 -7.39
CA GLY A 398 10.66 11.81 -7.93
C GLY A 398 11.34 11.99 -9.28
N ARG A 399 12.64 11.64 -9.39
CA ARG A 399 13.39 11.73 -10.65
C ARG A 399 12.82 10.80 -11.73
N PHE A 400 12.43 9.57 -11.36
CA PHE A 400 11.71 8.66 -12.25
C PHE A 400 10.47 9.31 -12.85
N ALA A 401 9.62 9.92 -12.02
CA ALA A 401 8.41 10.62 -12.47
C ALA A 401 8.74 11.76 -13.43
N GLY A 402 9.78 12.55 -13.12
CA GLY A 402 10.26 13.61 -13.99
C GLY A 402 10.62 13.11 -15.39
N HIS A 403 11.47 12.10 -15.47
CA HIS A 403 11.88 11.49 -16.76
C HIS A 403 10.70 10.88 -17.51
N ALA A 404 9.79 10.18 -16.84
CA ALA A 404 8.62 9.57 -17.48
C ALA A 404 7.69 10.62 -18.13
N ILE A 405 7.45 11.74 -17.44
CA ILE A 405 6.59 12.82 -17.94
C ILE A 405 7.29 13.62 -19.06
N MET A 406 8.59 13.93 -18.89
CA MET A 406 9.37 14.59 -19.94
C MET A 406 9.39 13.76 -21.22
N GLY A 407 9.58 12.43 -21.12
CA GLY A 407 9.52 11.54 -22.28
C GLY A 407 8.16 11.62 -22.98
N ARG A 408 7.06 11.62 -22.26
CA ARG A 408 5.71 11.73 -22.82
C ARG A 408 5.44 13.11 -23.43
N ALA A 409 5.95 14.17 -22.85
CA ALA A 409 5.89 15.52 -23.42
C ALA A 409 6.66 15.56 -24.78
N LEU A 410 7.83 14.94 -24.85
CA LEU A 410 8.62 14.85 -26.08
C LEU A 410 7.91 14.04 -27.18
N ILE A 411 7.18 12.97 -26.82
CA ILE A 411 6.33 12.25 -27.78
C ILE A 411 5.22 13.16 -28.33
N ALA A 412 4.60 13.99 -27.48
CA ALA A 412 3.58 14.95 -27.94
C ALA A 412 4.16 16.01 -28.89
N GLU A 413 5.46 16.29 -28.81
CA GLU A 413 6.20 17.18 -29.70
C GLU A 413 6.85 16.46 -30.91
N HIS A 414 6.56 15.18 -31.13
CA HIS A 414 7.15 14.34 -32.18
C HIS A 414 8.68 14.14 -32.09
N ARG A 415 9.25 14.27 -30.90
CA ARG A 415 10.68 14.12 -30.60
C ARG A 415 10.99 12.73 -30.03
N THR A 416 10.74 11.70 -30.82
CA THR A 416 10.78 10.29 -30.36
C THR A 416 12.18 9.87 -29.89
N GLU A 417 13.26 10.28 -30.56
CA GLU A 417 14.63 9.95 -30.16
C GLU A 417 15.02 10.55 -28.79
N ASP A 418 14.52 11.74 -28.47
CA ASP A 418 14.75 12.33 -27.16
C ASP A 418 13.91 11.65 -26.08
N ALA A 419 12.68 11.23 -26.42
CA ALA A 419 11.83 10.44 -25.53
C ALA A 419 12.45 9.06 -25.17
N GLU A 420 13.19 8.44 -26.10
CA GLU A 420 13.94 7.19 -25.80
C GLU A 420 15.04 7.41 -24.75
N LYS A 421 15.70 8.59 -24.77
CA LYS A 421 16.69 8.93 -23.77
C LYS A 421 16.05 9.08 -22.39
N GLU A 422 14.89 9.74 -22.33
CA GLU A 422 14.12 9.89 -21.09
C GLU A 422 13.60 8.54 -20.57
N LEU A 423 13.13 7.65 -21.45
CA LEU A 423 12.74 6.27 -21.07
C LEU A 423 13.91 5.50 -20.45
N LYS A 424 15.10 5.63 -21.04
CA LYS A 424 16.30 5.01 -20.51
C LYS A 424 16.62 5.57 -19.12
N ALA A 425 16.62 6.91 -18.96
CA ALA A 425 16.90 7.56 -17.68
C ALA A 425 15.86 7.16 -16.61
N ALA A 426 14.57 7.11 -16.94
CA ALA A 426 13.53 6.61 -16.02
C ALA A 426 13.82 5.18 -15.57
N ARG A 427 14.21 4.28 -16.47
CA ARG A 427 14.55 2.90 -16.12
C ARG A 427 15.81 2.79 -15.28
N ASP A 428 16.80 3.65 -15.51
CA ASP A 428 18.01 3.70 -14.69
C ASP A 428 17.67 4.10 -13.24
N GLU A 429 16.71 5.02 -13.03
CA GLU A 429 16.21 5.36 -11.67
C GLU A 429 15.48 4.17 -11.00
N LEU A 430 14.71 3.35 -11.74
CA LEU A 430 14.04 2.17 -11.16
C LEU A 430 15.01 1.15 -10.56
N VAL A 431 16.26 1.11 -11.02
CA VAL A 431 17.29 0.22 -10.47
C VAL A 431 17.77 0.68 -9.09
N LEU A 432 17.60 1.98 -8.78
CA LEU A 432 18.08 2.61 -7.55
C LEU A 432 17.07 2.58 -6.40
N ILE A 433 15.82 2.24 -6.67
CA ILE A 433 14.74 2.16 -5.67
C ILE A 433 14.46 0.71 -5.25
N SER A 434 13.59 0.51 -4.26
CA SER A 434 13.23 -0.84 -3.80
C SER A 434 12.56 -1.66 -4.92
N ALA A 435 12.74 -2.97 -4.94
CA ALA A 435 12.15 -3.84 -5.95
C ALA A 435 10.61 -3.76 -5.96
N SER A 436 9.98 -3.63 -4.78
CA SER A 436 8.52 -3.49 -4.66
C SER A 436 8.02 -2.16 -5.23
N ASP A 437 8.76 -1.07 -5.01
CA ASP A 437 8.42 0.23 -5.58
C ASP A 437 8.64 0.25 -7.09
N ALA A 438 9.75 -0.34 -7.56
CA ALA A 438 10.04 -0.47 -8.99
C ALA A 438 8.93 -1.25 -9.73
N ASP A 439 8.41 -2.32 -9.13
CA ASP A 439 7.29 -3.08 -9.70
C ASP A 439 6.00 -2.24 -9.80
N ARG A 440 5.68 -1.47 -8.76
CA ARG A 440 4.53 -0.55 -8.78
C ARG A 440 4.65 0.55 -9.84
N LEU A 441 5.85 1.06 -10.07
CA LEU A 441 6.11 2.15 -11.01
C LEU A 441 6.33 1.68 -12.45
N ARG A 442 6.50 0.38 -12.67
CA ARG A 442 6.80 -0.18 -13.99
C ARG A 442 5.79 0.22 -15.06
N SER A 443 4.48 0.25 -14.73
CA SER A 443 3.42 0.63 -15.66
C SER A 443 3.64 2.00 -16.30
N TYR A 444 4.20 2.96 -15.57
CA TYR A 444 4.49 4.31 -16.09
C TYR A 444 5.59 4.29 -17.16
N SER A 445 6.69 3.56 -16.93
CA SER A 445 7.76 3.43 -17.93
C SER A 445 7.34 2.60 -19.13
N GLU A 446 6.51 1.57 -18.93
CA GLU A 446 5.99 0.77 -20.03
C GLU A 446 4.92 1.54 -20.84
N THR A 447 4.16 2.45 -20.23
CA THR A 447 3.28 3.38 -20.96
C THR A 447 4.09 4.28 -21.90
N LEU A 448 5.16 4.90 -21.40
CA LEU A 448 6.05 5.70 -22.27
C LEU A 448 6.67 4.86 -23.39
N ARG A 449 7.11 3.63 -23.09
CA ARG A 449 7.60 2.70 -24.13
C ARG A 449 6.56 2.41 -25.19
N ALA A 450 5.32 2.15 -24.79
CA ALA A 450 4.24 1.90 -25.73
C ALA A 450 3.93 3.13 -26.58
N GLU A 451 3.94 4.34 -26.01
CA GLU A 451 3.79 5.59 -26.76
C GLU A 451 4.92 5.80 -27.79
N ILE A 452 6.17 5.46 -27.44
CA ILE A 452 7.31 5.47 -28.35
C ILE A 452 7.10 4.50 -29.51
N LEU A 453 6.72 3.25 -29.23
CA LEU A 453 6.44 2.25 -30.26
C LEU A 453 5.34 2.72 -31.24
N LEU A 454 4.27 3.29 -30.72
CA LEU A 454 3.18 3.85 -31.54
C LEU A 454 3.68 5.01 -32.41
N SER A 455 4.51 5.91 -31.86
CA SER A 455 5.08 7.04 -32.62
C SER A 455 6.05 6.60 -33.73
N GLN A 456 6.67 5.43 -33.59
CA GLN A 456 7.53 4.78 -34.58
C GLN A 456 6.74 3.95 -35.59
N HIS A 457 5.41 4.01 -35.60
CA HIS A 457 4.52 3.20 -36.44
C HIS A 457 4.60 1.69 -36.17
N ASN A 458 5.11 1.26 -35.02
CA ASN A 458 5.06 -0.13 -34.55
C ASN A 458 3.75 -0.38 -33.77
N SER A 459 2.62 -0.18 -34.45
CA SER A 459 1.28 -0.23 -33.81
C SER A 459 0.98 -1.58 -33.17
N ALA A 460 1.38 -2.69 -33.78
CA ALA A 460 1.06 -4.03 -33.25
C ALA A 460 1.68 -4.27 -31.85
N GLU A 461 2.95 -3.93 -31.68
CA GLU A 461 3.66 -4.08 -30.39
C GLU A 461 3.18 -3.03 -29.38
N GLY A 462 3.03 -1.77 -29.82
CA GLY A 462 2.55 -0.67 -28.96
C GLY A 462 1.16 -0.94 -28.39
N VAL A 463 0.20 -1.34 -29.23
CA VAL A 463 -1.17 -1.70 -28.80
C VAL A 463 -1.17 -2.93 -27.89
N SER A 464 -0.36 -3.96 -28.21
CA SER A 464 -0.24 -5.14 -27.36
C SER A 464 0.26 -4.79 -25.96
N LEU A 465 1.27 -3.92 -25.89
CA LEU A 465 1.83 -3.44 -24.61
C LEU A 465 0.82 -2.60 -23.82
N MET A 466 0.08 -1.68 -24.47
CA MET A 466 -0.98 -0.90 -23.82
C MET A 466 -2.05 -1.80 -23.21
N LYS A 467 -2.50 -2.83 -23.93
CA LYS A 467 -3.48 -3.80 -23.40
C LYS A 467 -2.95 -4.59 -22.19
N SER A 468 -1.65 -4.90 -22.16
CA SER A 468 -1.03 -5.52 -20.99
C SER A 468 -1.06 -4.57 -19.80
N ILE A 469 -0.71 -3.29 -20.01
CA ILE A 469 -0.74 -2.25 -18.98
C ILE A 469 -2.16 -2.05 -18.42
N GLU A 470 -3.19 -1.98 -19.28
CA GLU A 470 -4.60 -1.90 -18.86
C GLU A 470 -4.99 -3.06 -17.95
N LYS A 471 -4.58 -4.27 -18.30
CA LYS A 471 -4.83 -5.46 -17.48
C LYS A 471 -4.14 -5.37 -16.11
N ASP A 472 -2.90 -4.90 -16.07
CA ASP A 472 -2.13 -4.75 -14.83
C ASP A 472 -2.73 -3.64 -13.95
N LEU A 473 -3.13 -2.50 -14.53
CA LEU A 473 -3.82 -1.42 -13.83
C LEU A 473 -5.13 -1.89 -13.20
N ARG A 474 -5.90 -2.72 -13.92
CA ARG A 474 -7.15 -3.30 -13.41
C ARG A 474 -6.91 -4.26 -12.23
N ALA A 475 -5.82 -5.02 -12.27
CA ALA A 475 -5.47 -5.98 -11.23
C ALA A 475 -4.79 -5.35 -10.01
N SER A 476 -4.37 -4.08 -10.10
CA SER A 476 -3.64 -3.40 -9.04
C SER A 476 -4.52 -3.18 -7.81
N LEU A 477 -3.99 -3.56 -6.67
CA LEU A 477 -4.56 -3.28 -5.34
C LEU A 477 -3.69 -2.21 -4.65
N GLY A 478 -4.29 -1.51 -3.69
CA GLY A 478 -3.58 -0.54 -2.87
C GLY A 478 -4.25 0.83 -2.82
N PRO A 479 -3.72 1.72 -1.96
CA PRO A 479 -4.26 3.06 -1.81
C PRO A 479 -4.21 3.81 -3.14
N ASP A 480 -5.28 4.52 -3.46
CA ASP A 480 -5.39 5.37 -4.66
C ASP A 480 -5.23 4.70 -6.03
N THR A 481 -4.97 3.39 -6.09
CA THR A 481 -4.70 2.69 -7.36
C THR A 481 -5.83 2.87 -8.37
N ARG A 482 -7.08 2.85 -7.93
CA ARG A 482 -8.25 3.01 -8.82
C ARG A 482 -8.25 4.37 -9.52
N SER A 483 -8.03 5.46 -8.78
CA SER A 483 -8.03 6.81 -9.37
C SER A 483 -6.79 7.05 -10.22
N GLN A 484 -5.64 6.53 -9.81
CA GLN A 484 -4.42 6.58 -10.63
C GLN A 484 -4.58 5.76 -11.91
N ALA A 485 -5.18 4.57 -11.83
CA ALA A 485 -5.50 3.76 -13.00
C ALA A 485 -6.44 4.49 -13.96
N LEU A 486 -7.47 5.18 -13.44
CA LEU A 486 -8.41 5.95 -14.26
C LEU A 486 -7.71 7.06 -15.05
N ILE A 487 -6.80 7.82 -14.40
CA ILE A 487 -6.02 8.87 -15.07
C ILE A 487 -5.08 8.29 -16.12
N GLN A 488 -4.44 7.15 -15.83
CA GLN A 488 -3.58 6.47 -16.81
C GLN A 488 -4.38 5.95 -18.00
N LEU A 489 -5.56 5.33 -17.77
CA LEU A 489 -6.44 4.88 -18.84
C LEU A 489 -6.94 6.04 -19.70
N GLU A 490 -7.29 7.18 -19.09
CA GLU A 490 -7.66 8.38 -19.84
C GLU A 490 -6.52 8.83 -20.78
N SER A 491 -5.30 8.85 -20.26
CA SER A 491 -4.12 9.18 -21.06
C SER A 491 -3.91 8.18 -22.23
N ILE A 492 -4.08 6.88 -21.99
CA ILE A 492 -4.02 5.85 -23.05
C ILE A 492 -5.11 6.09 -24.09
N ALA A 493 -6.36 6.38 -23.67
CA ALA A 493 -7.47 6.65 -24.57
C ALA A 493 -7.22 7.90 -25.43
N VAL A 494 -6.66 8.96 -24.86
CA VAL A 494 -6.27 10.18 -25.60
C VAL A 494 -5.22 9.82 -26.66
N ARG A 495 -4.15 9.15 -26.26
CA ARG A 495 -3.05 8.78 -27.18
C ARG A 495 -3.51 7.81 -28.27
N ALA A 496 -4.35 6.84 -27.95
CA ALA A 496 -4.92 5.93 -28.93
C ALA A 496 -5.73 6.70 -30.00
N ARG A 497 -6.50 7.70 -29.63
CA ARG A 497 -7.22 8.57 -30.58
C ARG A 497 -6.27 9.39 -31.45
N ASP A 498 -5.23 10.00 -30.87
CA ASP A 498 -4.24 10.79 -31.59
C ASP A 498 -3.53 9.95 -32.66
N MET A 499 -3.27 8.68 -32.35
CA MET A 499 -2.64 7.70 -33.26
C MET A 499 -3.64 6.98 -34.16
N GLN A 500 -4.93 7.32 -34.10
CA GLN A 500 -6.02 6.69 -34.86
C GLN A 500 -6.21 5.19 -34.58
N GLU A 501 -5.76 4.71 -33.42
CA GLU A 501 -5.95 3.34 -32.93
C GLU A 501 -7.33 3.21 -32.27
N TRP A 502 -8.39 3.35 -33.05
CA TRP A 502 -9.78 3.48 -32.56
C TRP A 502 -10.30 2.28 -31.77
N ALA A 503 -9.85 1.08 -32.13
CA ALA A 503 -10.22 -0.13 -31.39
C ALA A 503 -9.59 -0.15 -29.97
N LEU A 504 -8.38 0.38 -29.81
CA LEU A 504 -7.77 0.56 -28.48
C LEU A 504 -8.50 1.68 -27.73
N ALA A 505 -8.76 2.82 -28.34
CA ALA A 505 -9.48 3.92 -27.72
C ALA A 505 -10.85 3.50 -27.19
N GLU A 506 -11.60 2.69 -27.94
CA GLU A 506 -12.88 2.13 -27.53
C GLU A 506 -12.73 1.16 -26.34
N ALA A 507 -11.77 0.24 -26.40
CA ALA A 507 -11.52 -0.72 -25.33
C ALA A 507 -11.14 0.00 -24.02
N THR A 508 -10.20 0.95 -24.10
CA THR A 508 -9.78 1.75 -22.94
C THR A 508 -10.92 2.57 -22.35
N ALA A 509 -11.77 3.19 -23.19
CA ALA A 509 -12.94 3.93 -22.73
C ALA A 509 -13.93 3.03 -21.97
N LYS A 510 -14.15 1.79 -22.44
CA LYS A 510 -14.97 0.79 -21.75
C LYS A 510 -14.36 0.39 -20.41
N GLU A 511 -13.03 0.23 -20.34
CA GLU A 511 -12.33 -0.03 -19.07
C GLU A 511 -12.51 1.12 -18.07
N MET A 512 -12.41 2.38 -18.52
CA MET A 512 -12.66 3.54 -17.67
C MET A 512 -14.09 3.54 -17.09
N ILE A 513 -15.10 3.28 -17.92
CA ILE A 513 -16.51 3.19 -17.50
C ILE A 513 -16.72 2.00 -16.55
N GLN A 514 -16.05 0.88 -16.78
CA GLN A 514 -16.13 -0.27 -15.89
C GLN A 514 -15.44 -0.02 -14.55
N LEU A 515 -14.34 0.71 -14.56
CA LEU A 515 -13.61 1.10 -13.35
C LEU A 515 -14.38 2.15 -12.54
N ASP A 516 -14.96 3.14 -13.19
CA ASP A 516 -15.78 4.17 -12.57
C ASP A 516 -16.93 4.63 -13.49
N PRO A 517 -18.16 4.06 -13.35
CA PRO A 517 -19.32 4.47 -14.13
C PRO A 517 -19.82 5.89 -13.84
N SER A 518 -19.31 6.58 -12.82
CA SER A 518 -19.62 8.00 -12.56
C SER A 518 -18.69 8.96 -13.29
N TYR A 519 -17.60 8.44 -13.90
CA TYR A 519 -16.61 9.24 -14.59
C TYR A 519 -17.03 9.63 -16.01
N ALA A 520 -17.34 10.91 -16.22
CA ALA A 520 -17.80 11.44 -17.50
C ALA A 520 -16.80 11.27 -18.65
N GLY A 521 -15.49 11.34 -18.36
CA GLY A 521 -14.40 11.19 -19.35
C GLY A 521 -14.45 9.86 -20.09
N GLY A 522 -14.83 8.77 -19.40
CA GLY A 522 -14.99 7.45 -20.04
C GLY A 522 -16.09 7.44 -21.11
N TYR A 523 -17.25 8.04 -20.82
CA TYR A 523 -18.36 8.14 -21.78
C TYR A 523 -18.04 9.08 -22.94
N TYR A 524 -17.36 10.19 -22.65
CA TYR A 524 -16.90 11.10 -23.70
C TYR A 524 -15.92 10.40 -24.66
N ALA A 525 -14.93 9.68 -24.10
CA ALA A 525 -13.96 8.92 -24.90
C ALA A 525 -14.64 7.83 -25.75
N LEU A 526 -15.59 7.08 -25.16
CA LEU A 526 -16.35 6.05 -25.89
C LEU A 526 -17.21 6.67 -26.99
N GLY A 527 -17.84 7.82 -26.73
CA GLY A 527 -18.61 8.55 -27.74
C GLY A 527 -17.77 9.00 -28.92
N LEU A 528 -16.52 9.46 -28.69
CA LEU A 528 -15.57 9.82 -29.77
C LEU A 528 -15.13 8.60 -30.58
N ALA A 529 -14.87 7.48 -29.93
CA ALA A 529 -14.50 6.24 -30.62
C ALA A 529 -15.64 5.71 -31.49
N ALA A 530 -16.87 5.67 -30.96
CA ALA A 530 -18.08 5.26 -31.68
C ALA A 530 -18.37 6.17 -32.88
N GLU A 531 -18.21 7.48 -32.71
CA GLU A 531 -18.42 8.43 -33.82
C GLU A 531 -17.45 8.19 -34.97
N ASN A 532 -16.17 7.92 -34.69
CA ASN A 532 -15.20 7.62 -35.72
C ASN A 532 -15.49 6.28 -36.43
N GLN A 533 -16.05 5.32 -35.71
CA GLN A 533 -16.49 4.04 -36.26
C GLN A 533 -17.86 4.12 -36.96
N GLN A 534 -18.40 5.33 -37.12
CA GLN A 534 -19.70 5.62 -37.77
C GLN A 534 -20.92 5.07 -37.02
N ASP A 535 -20.78 4.66 -35.73
CA ASP A 535 -21.90 4.32 -34.87
C ASP A 535 -22.47 5.60 -34.19
N SER A 536 -23.28 6.31 -34.96
CA SER A 536 -23.84 7.58 -34.51
C SER A 536 -24.89 7.43 -33.40
N VAL A 537 -25.49 6.25 -33.25
CA VAL A 537 -26.47 5.97 -32.17
C VAL A 537 -25.73 5.80 -30.85
N LEU A 538 -24.73 4.94 -30.80
CA LEU A 538 -23.88 4.73 -29.62
C LEU A 538 -23.20 6.04 -29.22
N ALA A 539 -22.59 6.76 -30.17
CA ALA A 539 -21.96 8.05 -29.90
C ALA A 539 -22.90 9.05 -29.25
N GLY A 540 -24.13 9.20 -29.75
CA GLY A 540 -25.14 10.09 -29.17
C GLY A 540 -25.54 9.69 -27.73
N GLN A 541 -25.71 8.39 -27.49
CA GLN A 541 -26.03 7.87 -26.15
C GLN A 541 -24.92 8.16 -25.15
N GLN A 542 -23.66 7.90 -25.53
CA GLN A 542 -22.51 8.09 -24.65
C GLN A 542 -22.27 9.58 -24.36
N PHE A 543 -22.34 10.43 -25.36
CA PHE A 543 -22.25 11.89 -25.16
C PHE A 543 -23.34 12.45 -24.25
N ALA A 544 -24.57 11.94 -24.32
CA ALA A 544 -25.65 12.38 -23.42
C ALA A 544 -25.42 11.95 -21.96
N VAL A 545 -24.80 10.80 -21.72
CA VAL A 545 -24.38 10.40 -20.37
C VAL A 545 -23.26 11.30 -19.87
N ALA A 546 -22.24 11.57 -20.70
CA ALA A 546 -21.14 12.45 -20.34
C ALA A 546 -21.61 13.87 -20.01
N GLU A 547 -22.53 14.45 -20.81
CA GLU A 547 -23.10 15.78 -20.54
C GLU A 547 -23.81 15.85 -19.19
N ARG A 548 -24.57 14.80 -18.87
CA ARG A 548 -25.26 14.70 -17.60
C ARG A 548 -24.30 14.64 -16.42
N LEU A 549 -23.25 13.85 -16.52
CA LEU A 549 -22.23 13.72 -15.48
C LEU A 549 -21.42 15.02 -15.31
N TRP A 550 -21.22 15.77 -16.40
CA TRP A 550 -20.57 17.09 -16.38
C TRP A 550 -21.53 18.26 -16.15
N SER A 551 -22.73 18.02 -15.58
CA SER A 551 -23.67 19.12 -15.30
C SER A 551 -23.11 20.21 -14.37
N GLU A 552 -22.20 19.84 -13.48
CA GLU A 552 -21.52 20.73 -12.52
C GLU A 552 -20.10 21.13 -12.96
N ALA A 553 -19.68 20.76 -14.17
CA ALA A 553 -18.37 21.09 -14.71
C ALA A 553 -18.23 22.60 -15.02
N ASP A 554 -16.99 23.05 -15.16
CA ASP A 554 -16.71 24.42 -15.62
C ASP A 554 -17.36 24.67 -16.99
N ARG A 555 -17.97 25.83 -17.15
CA ARG A 555 -18.72 26.16 -18.40
C ARG A 555 -17.82 26.22 -19.64
N ASP A 556 -16.56 26.49 -19.44
CA ASP A 556 -15.52 26.59 -20.46
C ASP A 556 -14.72 25.28 -20.64
N LEU A 557 -15.14 24.18 -20.00
CA LEU A 557 -14.57 22.85 -20.23
C LEU A 557 -14.60 22.51 -21.72
N PRO A 558 -13.45 22.40 -22.43
CA PRO A 558 -13.41 22.21 -23.88
C PRO A 558 -14.15 20.96 -24.35
N GLU A 559 -14.00 19.86 -23.60
CA GLU A 559 -14.67 18.57 -23.89
C GLU A 559 -16.20 18.73 -23.85
N LEU A 560 -16.71 19.46 -22.86
CA LEU A 560 -18.15 19.73 -22.72
C LEU A 560 -18.66 20.62 -23.84
N GLN A 561 -17.88 21.60 -24.30
CA GLN A 561 -18.26 22.46 -25.43
C GLN A 561 -18.33 21.65 -26.73
N VAL A 562 -17.32 20.82 -27.00
CA VAL A 562 -17.30 19.90 -28.17
C VAL A 562 -18.49 18.94 -28.12
N LEU A 563 -18.74 18.35 -26.96
CA LEU A 563 -19.83 17.41 -26.74
C LEU A 563 -21.20 18.06 -26.99
N ARG A 564 -21.44 19.26 -26.48
CA ARG A 564 -22.70 20.01 -26.70
C ARG A 564 -22.94 20.36 -28.16
N GLN A 565 -21.90 20.74 -28.90
CA GLN A 565 -21.99 20.92 -30.35
C GLN A 565 -22.41 19.63 -31.07
N LYS A 566 -21.85 18.50 -30.68
CA LYS A 566 -22.21 17.19 -31.24
C LYS A 566 -23.63 16.76 -30.90
N LEU A 567 -24.10 17.03 -29.67
CA LEU A 567 -25.47 16.72 -29.24
C LEU A 567 -26.53 17.61 -29.87
N ALA A 568 -26.20 18.88 -30.12
CA ALA A 568 -27.14 19.80 -30.82
C ALA A 568 -27.54 19.30 -32.21
N LEU A 569 -26.75 18.43 -32.82
CA LEU A 569 -26.96 17.79 -34.10
C LEU A 569 -27.78 16.48 -34.00
N LYS A 570 -28.07 16.00 -32.78
CA LYS A 570 -28.72 14.71 -32.52
C LYS A 570 -29.82 14.88 -31.49
N GLN A 571 -31.05 14.45 -31.78
CA GLN A 571 -32.12 14.40 -30.80
C GLN A 571 -31.90 13.20 -29.87
N THR A 572 -31.55 13.44 -28.60
CA THR A 572 -31.40 12.40 -27.57
C THR A 572 -32.55 12.53 -26.56
N GLY A 573 -33.38 11.48 -26.45
CA GLY A 573 -34.58 11.44 -25.58
C GLY A 573 -34.29 11.05 -24.12
N LEU A 574 -33.14 11.41 -23.55
CA LEU A 574 -32.77 11.05 -22.18
C LEU A 574 -33.40 12.06 -21.18
N THR A 575 -34.26 11.57 -20.29
CA THR A 575 -34.97 12.37 -19.27
C THR A 575 -34.40 12.21 -17.85
N GLU A 576 -33.53 11.24 -17.62
CA GLU A 576 -32.94 10.96 -16.31
C GLU A 576 -31.95 12.06 -15.87
N THR A 577 -32.08 12.57 -14.63
CA THR A 577 -31.14 13.56 -14.07
C THR A 577 -29.81 12.92 -13.66
N ARG A 578 -28.76 13.76 -13.42
CA ARG A 578 -27.48 13.30 -12.89
C ARG A 578 -27.66 12.54 -11.57
N GLN A 579 -28.44 13.08 -10.64
CA GLN A 579 -28.68 12.45 -9.35
C GLN A 579 -29.36 11.07 -9.49
N GLN A 580 -30.37 10.96 -10.36
CA GLN A 580 -31.01 9.66 -10.64
C GLN A 580 -30.06 8.67 -11.28
N TYR A 581 -29.19 9.14 -12.17
CA TYR A 581 -28.15 8.29 -12.78
C TYR A 581 -27.16 7.78 -11.72
N LEU A 582 -26.63 8.69 -10.88
CA LEU A 582 -25.69 8.34 -9.82
C LEU A 582 -26.32 7.35 -8.82
N GLN A 583 -27.55 7.59 -8.37
CA GLN A 583 -28.26 6.65 -7.50
C GLN A 583 -28.34 5.26 -8.12
N ARG A 584 -28.72 5.16 -9.39
CA ARG A 584 -28.81 3.90 -10.11
C ARG A 584 -27.47 3.16 -10.26
N VAL A 585 -26.36 3.90 -10.40
CA VAL A 585 -25.03 3.27 -10.49
C VAL A 585 -24.46 2.96 -9.11
N HIS A 586 -24.77 3.73 -8.09
CA HIS A 586 -24.39 3.45 -6.70
C HIS A 586 -25.09 2.23 -6.11
N ASP A 587 -26.31 1.95 -6.52
CA ASP A 587 -27.06 0.75 -6.10
C ASP A 587 -26.49 -0.56 -6.71
N ARG A 588 -25.48 -0.47 -7.56
CA ARG A 588 -24.81 -1.65 -8.13
C ARG A 588 -23.54 -1.97 -7.35
N PRO A 589 -23.28 -3.25 -7.03
CA PRO A 589 -22.07 -3.68 -6.31
C PRO A 589 -20.79 -3.63 -7.16
N TRP A 590 -20.66 -2.65 -8.06
CA TRP A 590 -19.54 -2.52 -8.99
C TRP A 590 -18.32 -1.83 -8.38
N LEU A 591 -18.49 -1.12 -7.27
CA LEU A 591 -17.40 -0.40 -6.59
C LEU A 591 -16.35 -1.35 -6.02
N ASP A 592 -16.81 -2.54 -5.63
CA ASP A 592 -15.95 -3.65 -5.21
C ASP A 592 -15.71 -4.64 -6.37
N ALA A 593 -16.09 -4.27 -7.57
CA ALA A 593 -16.24 -5.14 -8.71
C ALA A 593 -14.99 -5.79 -9.30
N PRO A 594 -13.75 -5.31 -9.17
CA PRO A 594 -12.61 -6.15 -9.51
C PRO A 594 -12.52 -7.41 -8.64
N LEU A 595 -13.14 -7.35 -7.44
CA LEU A 595 -13.12 -8.44 -6.47
C LEU A 595 -14.47 -9.19 -6.34
N GLN A 596 -15.60 -8.56 -6.72
CA GLN A 596 -16.94 -9.13 -6.48
C GLN A 596 -17.76 -9.44 -7.74
N SER A 597 -17.45 -8.91 -8.92
CA SER A 597 -18.27 -9.13 -10.12
C SER A 597 -17.99 -10.45 -10.84
N THR A 598 -16.94 -11.13 -10.50
CA THR A 598 -16.90 -12.58 -10.67
C THR A 598 -17.41 -13.17 -9.36
N LYS A 599 -18.59 -13.81 -9.36
CA LYS A 599 -18.77 -14.96 -8.51
C LYS A 599 -17.44 -15.69 -8.61
N VAL A 600 -16.60 -15.57 -7.59
CA VAL A 600 -15.33 -16.29 -7.59
C VAL A 600 -15.79 -17.71 -7.48
N GLU A 601 -15.86 -18.40 -8.62
CA GLU A 601 -15.84 -19.84 -8.60
C GLU A 601 -14.52 -20.14 -7.92
N VAL A 602 -14.58 -20.37 -6.61
CA VAL A 602 -13.41 -20.78 -5.85
C VAL A 602 -13.11 -22.17 -6.42
N SER A 603 -12.27 -22.19 -7.46
CA SER A 603 -11.83 -23.45 -8.04
C SER A 603 -11.10 -24.21 -6.94
N PHE A 604 -11.34 -25.50 -6.86
CA PHE A 604 -10.64 -26.38 -5.93
C PHE A 604 -9.94 -27.50 -6.69
N ASP A 605 -8.83 -27.94 -6.15
CA ASP A 605 -8.12 -29.10 -6.66
C ASP A 605 -8.89 -30.38 -6.29
N PRO A 606 -9.36 -31.17 -7.28
CA PRO A 606 -10.07 -32.42 -7.00
C PRO A 606 -9.28 -33.37 -6.09
N ALA A 607 -7.96 -33.35 -6.11
CA ALA A 607 -7.10 -34.13 -5.23
C ALA A 607 -7.19 -33.70 -3.74
N ARG A 608 -7.72 -32.50 -3.48
CA ARG A 608 -7.92 -31.95 -2.14
C ARG A 608 -9.39 -31.83 -1.76
N VAL A 609 -10.23 -32.74 -2.27
CA VAL A 609 -11.64 -32.87 -1.90
C VAL A 609 -11.82 -34.14 -1.07
N ARG A 610 -12.44 -33.99 0.10
CA ARG A 610 -12.90 -35.08 0.97
C ARG A 610 -14.40 -35.25 0.76
N GLY A 611 -14.86 -36.49 0.50
CA GLY A 611 -16.25 -36.81 0.15
C GLY A 611 -16.47 -36.89 -1.36
N ASN A 612 -17.74 -36.76 -1.79
CA ASN A 612 -18.10 -36.82 -3.20
C ASN A 612 -17.83 -35.45 -3.87
N PRO A 613 -16.90 -35.32 -4.83
CA PRO A 613 -16.61 -34.03 -5.49
C PRO A 613 -17.81 -33.47 -6.28
N HIS A 614 -18.84 -34.30 -6.55
CA HIS A 614 -20.09 -33.92 -7.20
C HIS A 614 -21.25 -33.75 -6.22
N ALA A 615 -20.97 -33.61 -4.92
CA ALA A 615 -22.01 -33.43 -3.91
C ALA A 615 -22.82 -32.14 -4.20
N PRO A 616 -24.14 -32.12 -3.93
CA PRO A 616 -24.99 -30.96 -4.13
C PRO A 616 -24.61 -29.77 -3.25
N VAL A 617 -23.90 -30.00 -2.14
CA VAL A 617 -23.34 -28.94 -1.29
C VAL A 617 -21.83 -29.09 -1.21
N SER A 618 -21.11 -28.07 -1.59
CA SER A 618 -19.66 -27.95 -1.48
C SER A 618 -19.31 -27.03 -0.31
N ILE A 619 -18.48 -27.53 0.58
CA ILE A 619 -17.81 -26.73 1.61
C ILE A 619 -16.37 -26.50 1.12
N ILE A 620 -15.94 -25.24 1.09
CA ILE A 620 -14.57 -24.87 0.77
C ILE A 620 -13.99 -24.18 2.00
N GLU A 621 -12.95 -24.76 2.58
CA GLU A 621 -12.26 -24.25 3.76
C GLU A 621 -10.95 -23.56 3.33
N PHE A 622 -10.82 -22.26 3.58
CA PHE A 622 -9.55 -21.57 3.60
C PHE A 622 -8.97 -21.65 5.00
N SER A 623 -7.76 -22.20 5.13
CA SER A 623 -7.25 -22.63 6.40
C SER A 623 -5.74 -22.52 6.53
N ASP A 624 -5.27 -22.50 7.78
CA ASP A 624 -3.88 -22.39 8.17
C ASP A 624 -3.54 -23.48 9.20
N PHE A 625 -2.53 -24.28 8.95
CA PHE A 625 -2.18 -25.44 9.80
C PHE A 625 -1.68 -25.06 11.20
N GLN A 626 -1.18 -23.83 11.40
CA GLN A 626 -0.78 -23.35 12.73
C GLN A 626 -1.92 -22.63 13.47
N CYS A 627 -3.04 -22.30 12.79
CA CYS A 627 -4.15 -21.59 13.39
C CYS A 627 -4.93 -22.47 14.39
N PRO A 628 -5.05 -22.07 15.67
CA PRO A 628 -5.78 -22.85 16.67
C PRO A 628 -7.28 -22.94 16.38
N PHE A 629 -7.88 -21.95 15.73
CA PHE A 629 -9.28 -21.94 15.33
C PHE A 629 -9.53 -22.89 14.14
N CYS A 630 -8.56 -22.98 13.19
CA CYS A 630 -8.61 -23.97 12.12
C CYS A 630 -8.56 -25.40 12.66
N ARG A 631 -7.72 -25.65 13.67
CA ARG A 631 -7.71 -26.92 14.38
C ARG A 631 -9.05 -27.21 15.08
N LYS A 632 -9.62 -26.16 15.73
CA LYS A 632 -10.90 -26.30 16.47
C LYS A 632 -12.07 -26.65 15.57
N ILE A 633 -12.10 -26.23 14.32
CA ILE A 633 -13.21 -26.47 13.40
C ILE A 633 -13.16 -27.88 12.76
N GLN A 634 -11.99 -28.54 12.73
CA GLN A 634 -11.83 -29.85 12.05
C GLN A 634 -12.83 -30.93 12.51
N PRO A 635 -13.10 -31.10 13.82
CA PRO A 635 -14.14 -32.06 14.26
C PRO A 635 -15.53 -31.73 13.72
N VAL A 636 -15.89 -30.42 13.62
CA VAL A 636 -17.18 -29.98 13.09
C VAL A 636 -17.30 -30.35 11.61
N LEU A 637 -16.27 -30.05 10.80
CA LEU A 637 -16.26 -30.39 9.37
C LEU A 637 -16.32 -31.92 9.13
N LYS A 638 -15.58 -32.70 9.92
CA LYS A 638 -15.65 -34.16 9.88
C LYS A 638 -17.07 -34.69 10.23
N ASN A 639 -17.72 -34.12 11.24
CA ASN A 639 -19.09 -34.48 11.63
C ASN A 639 -20.11 -34.10 10.53
N LEU A 640 -19.96 -32.96 9.87
CA LEU A 640 -20.83 -32.56 8.76
C LEU A 640 -20.74 -33.54 7.59
N LEU A 641 -19.54 -33.95 7.21
CA LEU A 641 -19.34 -34.97 6.17
C LEU A 641 -19.97 -36.31 6.55
N ALA A 642 -19.84 -36.71 7.82
CA ALA A 642 -20.45 -37.95 8.34
C ALA A 642 -21.98 -37.85 8.42
N LYS A 643 -22.55 -36.72 8.78
CA LYS A 643 -23.99 -36.47 8.87
C LYS A 643 -24.70 -36.43 7.50
N TYR A 644 -23.99 -35.93 6.47
CA TYR A 644 -24.56 -35.77 5.12
C TYR A 644 -23.79 -36.59 4.06
N PRO A 645 -23.71 -37.90 4.18
CA PRO A 645 -22.88 -38.73 3.31
C PRO A 645 -23.30 -38.60 1.84
N GLY A 646 -22.33 -38.33 0.95
CA GLY A 646 -22.54 -38.14 -0.48
C GLY A 646 -23.29 -36.87 -0.87
N ARG A 647 -23.80 -36.09 0.09
CA ARG A 647 -24.54 -34.85 -0.14
C ARG A 647 -23.71 -33.60 0.17
N VAL A 648 -22.62 -33.73 0.91
CA VAL A 648 -21.67 -32.68 1.24
C VAL A 648 -20.27 -33.12 0.85
N SER A 649 -19.47 -32.22 0.29
CA SER A 649 -18.03 -32.38 0.06
C SER A 649 -17.27 -31.27 0.78
N LEU A 650 -16.00 -31.53 1.11
CA LEU A 650 -15.09 -30.56 1.71
C LEU A 650 -13.84 -30.42 0.83
N ALA A 651 -13.60 -29.22 0.31
CA ALA A 651 -12.38 -28.87 -0.37
C ALA A 651 -11.50 -28.00 0.55
N TYR A 652 -10.19 -28.22 0.51
CA TYR A 652 -9.22 -27.46 1.30
C TYR A 652 -8.44 -26.48 0.42
N ARG A 653 -8.29 -25.26 0.89
CA ARG A 653 -7.48 -24.20 0.28
C ARG A 653 -6.50 -23.66 1.32
N ASP A 654 -5.26 -23.43 0.90
CA ASP A 654 -4.24 -22.86 1.77
C ASP A 654 -4.44 -21.36 1.95
N PHE A 655 -4.42 -20.92 3.20
CA PHE A 655 -4.45 -19.49 3.53
C PHE A 655 -3.50 -19.22 4.71
N PRO A 656 -2.17 -19.33 4.49
CA PRO A 656 -1.19 -19.14 5.56
C PRO A 656 -1.15 -17.69 6.02
N LEU A 657 -1.44 -17.47 7.30
CA LEU A 657 -1.29 -16.17 7.96
C LEU A 657 0.19 -15.96 8.33
N ARG A 658 1.03 -15.65 7.34
CA ARG A 658 2.49 -15.58 7.45
C ARG A 658 2.96 -14.69 8.59
N GLY A 659 2.24 -13.61 8.84
CA GLY A 659 2.51 -12.67 9.92
C GLY A 659 2.30 -13.24 11.32
N MET A 660 1.32 -14.16 11.49
CA MET A 660 0.98 -14.80 12.77
C MET A 660 1.68 -16.14 12.92
N HIS A 661 1.80 -16.88 11.84
CA HIS A 661 2.18 -18.28 11.83
C HIS A 661 3.37 -18.51 10.91
N GLY A 662 4.58 -18.25 11.42
CA GLY A 662 5.81 -18.22 10.62
C GLY A 662 6.19 -19.51 9.89
N GLN A 663 5.53 -20.64 10.18
CA GLN A 663 5.76 -21.92 9.51
C GLN A 663 4.50 -22.44 8.77
N ALA A 664 3.43 -21.64 8.71
CA ALA A 664 2.18 -22.06 8.08
C ALA A 664 2.36 -22.35 6.59
N GLU A 665 3.12 -21.54 5.87
CA GLU A 665 3.44 -21.75 4.46
C GLU A 665 4.22 -23.06 4.24
N LEU A 666 5.21 -23.32 5.10
CA LEU A 666 5.98 -24.56 5.04
C LEU A 666 5.09 -25.79 5.31
N GLY A 667 4.14 -25.68 6.25
CA GLY A 667 3.12 -26.71 6.50
C GLY A 667 2.22 -26.97 5.30
N ALA A 668 1.77 -25.90 4.63
CA ALA A 668 0.99 -25.96 3.40
C ALA A 668 1.76 -26.66 2.26
N GLU A 669 3.01 -26.28 2.02
CA GLU A 669 3.88 -26.92 1.04
C GLU A 669 4.07 -28.42 1.36
N ALA A 670 4.26 -28.78 2.64
CA ALA A 670 4.43 -30.16 3.08
C ALA A 670 3.19 -31.03 2.84
N ALA A 671 2.00 -30.52 3.13
CA ALA A 671 0.75 -31.22 2.86
C ALA A 671 0.58 -31.52 1.36
N ARG A 672 0.94 -30.57 0.49
CA ARG A 672 0.92 -30.75 -0.96
C ARG A 672 1.96 -31.77 -1.43
N CYS A 673 3.17 -31.78 -0.84
CA CYS A 673 4.18 -32.81 -1.12
C CYS A 673 3.73 -34.21 -0.72
N ALA A 674 2.99 -34.35 0.40
CA ALA A 674 2.36 -35.60 0.77
C ALA A 674 1.24 -36.02 -0.22
N GLY A 675 0.56 -35.04 -0.80
CA GLY A 675 -0.45 -35.22 -1.84
C GLY A 675 0.09 -35.87 -3.12
N GLU A 676 1.38 -35.65 -3.49
CA GLU A 676 2.01 -36.35 -4.63
C GLU A 676 2.04 -37.88 -4.44
N GLN A 677 1.97 -38.33 -3.18
CA GLN A 677 1.93 -39.73 -2.79
C GLN A 677 0.52 -40.16 -2.35
N ALA A 678 -0.52 -39.44 -2.79
CA ALA A 678 -1.92 -39.66 -2.47
C ALA A 678 -2.24 -39.65 -0.97
N LYS A 679 -1.49 -38.87 -0.17
CA LYS A 679 -1.60 -38.79 1.29
C LYS A 679 -1.87 -37.36 1.79
N PHE A 680 -2.49 -36.52 0.96
CA PHE A 680 -2.80 -35.13 1.36
C PHE A 680 -3.64 -35.08 2.64
N TRP A 681 -4.75 -35.78 2.69
CA TRP A 681 -5.69 -35.70 3.80
C TRP A 681 -5.18 -36.33 5.09
N GLU A 682 -4.46 -37.44 5.00
CA GLU A 682 -3.84 -38.06 6.17
C GLU A 682 -2.75 -37.16 6.74
N TYR A 683 -1.97 -36.50 5.88
CA TYR A 683 -0.95 -35.56 6.30
C TYR A 683 -1.56 -34.28 6.86
N HIS A 684 -2.62 -33.77 6.22
CA HIS A 684 -3.42 -32.63 6.70
C HIS A 684 -3.92 -32.87 8.14
N ASP A 685 -4.52 -34.04 8.41
CA ASP A 685 -5.00 -34.36 9.74
C ASP A 685 -3.86 -34.42 10.77
N LEU A 686 -2.71 -35.01 10.40
CA LEU A 686 -1.53 -35.05 11.27
C LEU A 686 -0.95 -33.65 11.58
N LEU A 687 -0.99 -32.71 10.63
CA LEU A 687 -0.52 -31.33 10.87
C LEU A 687 -1.38 -30.66 11.93
N PHE A 688 -2.71 -30.74 11.85
CA PHE A 688 -3.61 -30.19 12.86
C PHE A 688 -3.50 -30.88 14.23
N GLU A 689 -3.15 -32.17 14.25
CA GLU A 689 -2.92 -32.91 15.48
C GLU A 689 -1.58 -32.55 16.13
N ASN A 690 -0.57 -32.13 15.34
CA ASN A 690 0.80 -31.89 15.77
C ASN A 690 1.31 -30.49 15.36
N PRO A 691 0.65 -29.38 15.73
CA PRO A 691 1.06 -28.04 15.29
C PRO A 691 2.48 -27.65 15.72
N GLN A 692 2.98 -28.20 16.83
CA GLN A 692 4.35 -28.00 17.31
C GLN A 692 5.43 -28.67 16.42
N LYS A 693 5.04 -29.60 15.54
CA LYS A 693 5.91 -30.26 14.57
C LYS A 693 5.95 -29.56 13.21
N ILE A 694 5.30 -28.41 13.06
CA ILE A 694 5.36 -27.66 11.81
C ILE A 694 6.67 -26.87 11.76
N ASN A 695 7.74 -27.61 11.54
CA ASN A 695 9.10 -27.17 11.22
C ASN A 695 9.75 -28.27 10.37
N ARG A 696 10.90 -27.99 9.74
CA ARG A 696 11.46 -28.89 8.74
C ARG A 696 11.62 -30.32 9.24
N ASP A 697 12.24 -30.50 10.40
CA ASP A 697 12.50 -31.85 10.95
C ASP A 697 11.22 -32.58 11.36
N GLY A 698 10.30 -31.87 12.01
CA GLY A 698 9.00 -32.42 12.41
C GLY A 698 8.12 -32.79 11.22
N LEU A 699 8.17 -32.04 10.10
CA LEU A 699 7.46 -32.38 8.87
C LEU A 699 7.99 -33.67 8.24
N ILE A 700 9.32 -33.88 8.25
CA ILE A 700 9.92 -35.13 7.80
C ILE A 700 9.50 -36.27 8.72
N ASP A 701 9.46 -36.09 10.04
CA ASP A 701 9.00 -37.11 10.99
C ASP A 701 7.51 -37.51 10.74
N LEU A 702 6.66 -36.51 10.44
CA LEU A 702 5.27 -36.77 10.08
C LEU A 702 5.16 -37.56 8.76
N SER A 703 6.02 -37.34 7.79
CA SER A 703 6.06 -38.10 6.54
C SER A 703 6.43 -39.56 6.78
N ARG A 704 7.35 -39.85 7.70
CA ARG A 704 7.71 -41.22 8.14
C ARG A 704 6.52 -41.91 8.80
N THR A 705 5.76 -41.20 9.61
CA THR A 705 4.56 -41.75 10.27
C THR A 705 3.55 -42.32 9.25
N LEU A 706 3.44 -41.64 8.09
CA LEU A 706 2.58 -42.10 6.98
C LEU A 706 3.26 -43.04 6.00
N LYS A 707 4.51 -43.44 6.27
CA LYS A 707 5.33 -44.30 5.40
C LYS A 707 5.50 -43.72 3.98
N LEU A 708 5.62 -42.39 3.85
CA LEU A 708 5.92 -41.76 2.59
C LEU A 708 7.34 -42.08 2.15
N ASN A 709 7.59 -41.98 0.83
CA ASN A 709 8.97 -41.96 0.33
C ASN A 709 9.66 -40.68 0.78
N GLU A 710 10.53 -40.80 1.78
CA GLU A 710 11.17 -39.69 2.45
C GLU A 710 12.00 -38.83 1.49
N ASN A 711 12.79 -39.46 0.61
CA ASN A 711 13.64 -38.77 -0.35
C ASN A 711 12.81 -37.93 -1.33
N GLN A 712 11.69 -38.49 -1.81
CA GLN A 712 10.76 -37.76 -2.69
C GLN A 712 10.10 -36.60 -1.95
N PHE A 713 9.63 -36.83 -0.72
CA PHE A 713 9.00 -35.82 0.10
C PHE A 713 9.94 -34.67 0.43
N GLU A 714 11.18 -34.99 0.88
CA GLU A 714 12.18 -33.99 1.23
C GLU A 714 12.65 -33.20 0.01
N SER A 715 12.85 -33.85 -1.14
CA SER A 715 13.16 -33.19 -2.41
C SER A 715 12.06 -32.22 -2.83
N CYS A 716 10.79 -32.64 -2.73
CA CYS A 716 9.65 -31.80 -3.02
C CYS A 716 9.61 -30.55 -2.12
N LEU A 717 9.72 -30.75 -0.79
CA LEU A 717 9.66 -29.68 0.19
C LEU A 717 10.85 -28.71 0.05
N SER A 718 12.07 -29.22 -0.21
CA SER A 718 13.28 -28.41 -0.38
C SER A 718 13.23 -27.58 -1.66
N SER A 719 12.56 -28.04 -2.70
CA SER A 719 12.44 -27.33 -3.97
C SER A 719 11.51 -26.11 -3.92
N GLY A 720 10.65 -25.98 -2.89
CA GLY A 720 9.62 -24.95 -2.84
C GLY A 720 8.59 -25.04 -3.98
N LYS A 721 8.45 -26.23 -4.59
CA LYS A 721 7.66 -26.50 -5.79
C LYS A 721 6.21 -26.04 -5.66
N TYR A 722 5.64 -26.11 -4.46
CA TYR A 722 4.24 -25.77 -4.23
C TYR A 722 3.99 -24.35 -3.71
N ARG A 723 5.04 -23.57 -3.46
CA ARG A 723 4.90 -22.18 -3.04
C ARG A 723 4.04 -21.33 -3.98
N PRO A 724 4.16 -21.42 -5.33
CA PRO A 724 3.29 -20.69 -6.23
C PRO A 724 1.81 -21.12 -6.17
N GLN A 725 1.53 -22.36 -5.80
CA GLN A 725 0.16 -22.85 -5.62
C GLN A 725 -0.45 -22.40 -4.29
N VAL A 726 0.35 -22.39 -3.21
CA VAL A 726 -0.04 -21.82 -1.92
C VAL A 726 -0.35 -20.33 -2.08
N GLU A 727 0.49 -19.61 -2.80
CA GLU A 727 0.26 -18.20 -3.11
C GLU A 727 -1.01 -17.97 -3.91
N ARG A 728 -1.30 -18.79 -4.93
CA ARG A 728 -2.56 -18.69 -5.67
C ARG A 728 -3.78 -18.93 -4.78
N ASP A 729 -3.71 -19.92 -3.89
CA ASP A 729 -4.81 -20.20 -2.94
C ASP A 729 -5.04 -18.99 -2.02
N LEU A 730 -3.97 -18.40 -1.50
CA LEU A 730 -4.02 -17.17 -0.69
C LEU A 730 -4.65 -16.01 -1.46
N GLN A 731 -4.20 -15.75 -2.67
CA GLN A 731 -4.74 -14.67 -3.50
C GLN A 731 -6.20 -14.90 -3.89
N ASP A 732 -6.59 -16.15 -4.17
CA ASP A 732 -7.99 -16.50 -4.41
C ASP A 732 -8.86 -16.25 -3.18
N GLY A 733 -8.36 -16.59 -1.99
CA GLY A 733 -9.04 -16.32 -0.72
C GLY A 733 -9.22 -14.82 -0.49
N ILE A 734 -8.18 -14.03 -0.71
CA ILE A 734 -8.24 -12.56 -0.62
C ILE A 734 -9.33 -12.02 -1.55
N ARG A 735 -9.34 -12.46 -2.82
CA ARG A 735 -10.37 -12.07 -3.79
C ARG A 735 -11.77 -12.52 -3.40
N ALA A 736 -11.89 -13.65 -2.71
CA ALA A 736 -13.16 -14.16 -2.19
C ALA A 736 -13.61 -13.47 -0.89
N GLY A 737 -12.85 -12.49 -0.38
CA GLY A 737 -13.18 -11.77 0.85
C GLY A 737 -12.80 -12.51 2.14
N VAL A 738 -11.86 -13.45 2.09
CA VAL A 738 -11.31 -14.11 3.29
C VAL A 738 -10.40 -13.12 4.01
N LEU A 739 -10.71 -12.83 5.27
CA LEU A 739 -10.01 -11.88 6.13
C LEU A 739 -9.21 -12.57 7.25
N GLY A 740 -9.32 -13.89 7.35
CA GLY A 740 -8.67 -14.67 8.39
C GLY A 740 -9.14 -16.11 8.34
N THR A 741 -8.51 -16.97 9.15
CA THR A 741 -8.78 -18.41 9.13
C THR A 741 -9.36 -18.93 10.45
N PRO A 742 -10.25 -19.94 10.38
CA PRO A 742 -10.81 -20.55 9.19
C PRO A 742 -11.87 -19.66 8.53
N ALA A 743 -11.91 -19.63 7.18
CA ALA A 743 -13.02 -19.06 6.43
C ALA A 743 -13.65 -20.16 5.57
N ILE A 744 -14.94 -20.37 5.73
CA ILE A 744 -15.63 -21.53 5.18
C ILE A 744 -16.77 -21.06 4.27
N PHE A 745 -16.72 -21.46 3.01
CA PHE A 745 -17.79 -21.21 2.06
C PHE A 745 -18.69 -22.45 1.93
N VAL A 746 -19.99 -22.28 2.11
CA VAL A 746 -20.99 -23.32 1.88
C VAL A 746 -21.81 -22.94 0.66
N ASN A 747 -21.54 -23.51 -0.50
CA ASN A 747 -22.12 -23.12 -1.80
C ASN A 747 -22.10 -21.58 -1.98
N GLY A 748 -20.94 -20.94 -1.74
CA GLY A 748 -20.74 -19.50 -1.90
C GLY A 748 -21.21 -18.63 -0.72
N VAL A 749 -21.79 -19.21 0.34
CA VAL A 749 -22.11 -18.48 1.59
C VAL A 749 -20.90 -18.52 2.52
N LEU A 750 -20.28 -17.39 2.77
CA LEU A 750 -19.14 -17.28 3.68
C LEU A 750 -19.57 -17.38 5.15
N VAL A 751 -18.89 -18.25 5.88
CA VAL A 751 -18.96 -18.39 7.33
C VAL A 751 -17.55 -18.18 7.87
N SER A 752 -17.32 -17.05 8.54
CA SER A 752 -16.01 -16.69 9.09
C SER A 752 -15.84 -17.23 10.50
N GLY A 753 -14.67 -17.83 10.76
CA GLY A 753 -14.32 -18.35 12.08
C GLY A 753 -14.80 -19.76 12.38
N ALA A 754 -14.43 -20.26 13.58
CA ALA A 754 -14.77 -21.61 14.03
C ALA A 754 -16.19 -21.63 14.65
N GLU A 755 -17.19 -21.44 13.81
CA GLU A 755 -18.60 -21.41 14.18
C GLU A 755 -19.13 -22.77 14.66
N PRO A 756 -20.20 -22.80 15.49
CA PRO A 756 -20.84 -24.03 15.90
C PRO A 756 -21.42 -24.84 14.73
N GLN A 757 -21.44 -26.18 14.85
CA GLN A 757 -21.96 -27.09 13.83
C GLN A 757 -23.39 -26.73 13.35
N ALA A 758 -24.26 -26.27 14.23
CA ALA A 758 -25.64 -25.88 13.91
C ALA A 758 -25.72 -24.69 12.90
N THR A 759 -24.71 -23.82 12.87
CA THR A 759 -24.64 -22.73 11.89
C THR A 759 -24.49 -23.27 10.48
N PHE A 760 -23.59 -24.24 10.29
CA PHE A 760 -23.35 -24.89 9.01
C PHE A 760 -24.54 -25.76 8.59
N GLU A 761 -25.13 -26.52 9.52
CA GLU A 761 -26.29 -27.35 9.26
C GLU A 761 -27.46 -26.57 8.70
N ARG A 762 -27.77 -25.42 9.28
CA ARG A 762 -28.81 -24.49 8.80
C ARG A 762 -28.61 -24.12 7.34
N ILE A 763 -27.37 -23.76 6.97
CA ILE A 763 -27.01 -23.33 5.60
C ILE A 763 -27.08 -24.53 4.66
N ILE A 764 -26.52 -25.69 5.06
CA ILE A 764 -26.55 -26.94 4.29
C ILE A 764 -27.99 -27.37 3.99
N GLU A 765 -28.84 -27.39 5.01
CA GLU A 765 -30.24 -27.79 4.86
C GLU A 765 -31.02 -26.85 3.95
N ALA A 766 -30.82 -25.52 4.08
CA ALA A 766 -31.41 -24.56 3.19
C ALA A 766 -30.96 -24.77 1.72
N ARG A 767 -29.69 -25.07 1.49
CA ARG A 767 -29.15 -25.35 0.15
C ARG A 767 -29.65 -26.67 -0.41
N LEU A 768 -29.84 -27.68 0.43
CA LEU A 768 -30.39 -28.98 0.02
C LEU A 768 -31.89 -28.93 -0.28
N ALA A 769 -32.63 -28.00 0.31
CA ALA A 769 -34.06 -27.78 0.07
C ALA A 769 -34.33 -26.92 -1.19
N ALA A 770 -33.35 -26.13 -1.68
CA ALA A 770 -33.51 -25.27 -2.85
C ALA A 770 -33.75 -26.09 -4.15
N PRO A 771 -34.53 -25.56 -5.15
CA PRO A 771 -34.68 -26.15 -6.47
C PRO A 771 -33.35 -26.43 -7.16
N LYS A 772 -33.30 -27.40 -8.09
CA LYS A 772 -32.05 -27.81 -8.75
C LYS A 772 -31.36 -26.66 -9.53
N GLU A 773 -32.15 -25.72 -10.06
CA GLU A 773 -31.65 -24.56 -10.81
C GLU A 773 -30.87 -23.56 -9.92
N ASP A 774 -31.28 -23.42 -8.66
CA ASP A 774 -30.56 -22.58 -7.67
C ASP A 774 -29.38 -23.27 -6.97
N ARG A 775 -29.25 -24.59 -7.17
CA ARG A 775 -28.14 -25.38 -6.57
C ARG A 775 -26.82 -25.24 -7.36
N ALA A 776 -26.90 -24.83 -8.63
CA ALA A 776 -25.77 -24.78 -9.54
C ALA A 776 -24.96 -23.48 -9.41
N VAL A 777 -24.75 -22.98 -8.20
CA VAL A 777 -23.68 -22.02 -7.91
C VAL A 777 -22.50 -22.84 -7.39
N ARG A 778 -21.72 -23.36 -8.33
CA ARG A 778 -20.42 -24.00 -8.08
C ARG A 778 -19.36 -22.94 -7.91
#